data_52ad0ebbbe452a062c36d5d991a41400
#
_entry.id   52ad0ebbbe452a062c36d5d991a41400
#
_cell.length_a   1.000
_cell.length_b   1.000
_cell.length_c   1.000
_cell.angle_alpha   90.00
_cell.angle_beta   90.00
_cell.angle_gamma   90.00
#
_symmetry.space_group_name_H-M   'P 1'
#
loop_
_entity.id
_entity.type
_entity.pdbx_description
1 polymer ?
#
loop_
_entity_poly.entity_id
_entity_poly.type
_entity_poly.pdbx_seq_one_letter_code
_entity_poly.pdbx_strand_id
1 'polypeptide(L)'
;MKQQEYIEVFGARAHNLKNIDVKIPREKLVVITGLSGSGKSSLAFDTIYAEGQRRYIETFSAYARQFLGGLERPDVDKIDGLSPVISIEQKTTNKSPRSTVGTITEIYDFLRLLFARAADAYSYNTNEKMVSYSDEKIKELILSEFKDKKIAVLAPLIKSRKGHYRELFEQISKQGFVRARVDGEILEIEKGMRLDRYKTHDIEVVIDRVLVNHSIEKRLEETIKTALYTGNNILMVIDLETNTPRYFSRELMCPTSGIAYPNPEPNTFSFNSPKGACSACNGLGITNEVNLNKVIPDNTVSIKSGGIAPVGEQKNSWIFKQLDLIAERYKFKLNDPINKIPKEAIQIILNGGNESFKITSKAAGVTRNYEIDFEGIVSFINNQYKNSESTSIKRWAKDFMDEVTCSSCNGNRLKKEALHFKILNKNISDLAKMDVTELAKWFEVVENKLSDKQLTIASEILKEIKTRIQFLLDVGLDYLNLDRTSKSLSGGEAQRIRLATQIGSQLVGVLYILDEPSIGLHQRDNQKLIDSLVKLRDIGNSVLVVEHDKDMIEHADFVFDIGPGAGRHGGKIVSEGTFEELKQHDTLTANYITGKKEITIPTKRRKGTGKSIKLNGATGNNLKNVSVEFPLGKMICVTGVSGSGKSTLINETLYPILNAHIYRGVKKPMPYKSINGLEHIDKVIDIDQSPIGRTPRSNPATYTGVFSEIRSLFAKTPEAAIRGYKPGRFSFNVKGGRCETCQGGGVRVIEMNFLPDVHVECETCQGKRFNRETLEIRYKGKSIADVLAMTINEAVVFFEKVPKIHRKIKTIKDVGLGYISLGQQSTTLSGGEAQRIKLASELSKRDTGNTFYILDEPTTGLHFEDIRVLMDVLNKLANKGNTVLIIEHNLDVVKLADHIIDIGLEGGKKGGQVLCTGTPEEISKHPKSHTAKFLKKELS
;
A
#
# COMPACT_ATOMS: atom_id res chain seq x y z
N MET A 1 42.70 17.13 -9.77
CA MET A 1 41.90 16.86 -10.98
C MET A 1 40.93 18.02 -11.09
N LYS A 2 40.83 18.70 -12.26
CA LYS A 2 39.78 19.69 -12.49
C LYS A 2 38.42 18.94 -12.36
N GLN A 3 37.57 19.42 -11.50
CA GLN A 3 36.22 18.87 -11.34
C GLN A 3 35.47 19.05 -12.69
N GLN A 4 34.93 17.99 -13.27
CA GLN A 4 34.24 18.07 -14.55
C GLN A 4 32.93 18.81 -14.31
N GLU A 5 32.69 19.91 -14.99
CA GLU A 5 31.56 20.83 -14.74
C GLU A 5 30.23 20.28 -15.30
N TYR A 6 30.32 19.29 -16.22
CA TYR A 6 29.16 18.73 -16.94
C TYR A 6 29.14 17.22 -16.90
N ILE A 7 27.93 16.65 -16.96
CA ILE A 7 27.70 15.29 -17.37
C ILE A 7 27.46 15.34 -18.87
N GLU A 8 28.34 14.74 -19.66
CA GLU A 8 28.27 14.76 -21.14
C GLU A 8 27.77 13.41 -21.64
N VAL A 9 26.63 13.41 -22.32
CA VAL A 9 26.01 12.25 -22.98
C VAL A 9 26.22 12.39 -24.47
N PHE A 10 26.81 11.40 -25.13
CA PHE A 10 27.08 11.40 -26.56
C PHE A 10 26.33 10.27 -27.25
N GLY A 11 25.57 10.62 -28.30
CA GLY A 11 24.94 9.64 -29.17
C GLY A 11 23.84 8.82 -28.51
N ALA A 12 22.99 9.41 -27.69
CA ALA A 12 21.87 8.69 -27.05
C ALA A 12 20.81 8.31 -28.08
N ARG A 13 20.47 6.99 -28.17
CA ARG A 13 19.55 6.40 -29.14
C ARG A 13 18.48 5.51 -28.48
N ALA A 14 18.41 5.47 -27.15
CA ALA A 14 17.42 4.66 -26.44
C ALA A 14 15.99 5.00 -26.90
N HIS A 15 15.23 3.99 -27.25
CA HIS A 15 13.82 4.08 -27.71
C HIS A 15 13.60 5.04 -28.89
N ASN A 16 13.05 6.24 -28.60
CA ASN A 16 12.74 7.22 -29.66
C ASN A 16 13.79 8.34 -29.77
N LEU A 17 14.85 8.33 -28.99
CA LEU A 17 15.93 9.31 -29.05
C LEU A 17 16.67 9.23 -30.40
N LYS A 18 17.00 10.36 -30.97
CA LYS A 18 17.55 10.49 -32.33
C LYS A 18 19.03 10.87 -32.34
N ASN A 19 19.88 10.01 -31.71
CA ASN A 19 21.31 10.21 -31.63
C ASN A 19 21.64 11.60 -31.10
N ILE A 20 21.14 11.88 -29.89
CA ILE A 20 21.31 13.21 -29.28
C ILE A 20 22.54 13.28 -28.39
N ASP A 21 23.20 14.45 -28.44
CA ASP A 21 24.26 14.82 -27.52
C ASP A 21 23.71 15.83 -26.51
N VAL A 22 24.05 15.66 -25.21
CA VAL A 22 23.52 16.49 -24.12
C VAL A 22 24.61 16.80 -23.11
N LYS A 23 24.69 18.07 -22.70
CA LYS A 23 25.61 18.53 -21.64
C LYS A 23 24.81 19.02 -20.43
N ILE A 24 24.74 18.21 -19.40
CA ILE A 24 23.97 18.48 -18.18
C ILE A 24 24.91 19.12 -17.16
N PRO A 25 24.64 20.35 -16.69
CA PRO A 25 25.48 21.01 -15.69
C PRO A 25 25.38 20.27 -14.33
N ARG A 26 26.51 20.07 -13.66
CA ARG A 26 26.59 19.45 -12.35
C ARG A 26 26.25 20.43 -11.23
N GLU A 27 25.84 19.89 -10.08
CA GLU A 27 25.47 20.69 -8.88
C GLU A 27 24.39 21.75 -9.18
N LYS A 28 23.47 21.38 -10.08
CA LYS A 28 22.35 22.20 -10.52
C LYS A 28 21.03 21.42 -10.44
N LEU A 29 19.94 22.16 -10.30
CA LEU A 29 18.57 21.67 -10.50
C LEU A 29 18.25 21.77 -12.00
N VAL A 30 18.23 20.63 -12.68
CA VAL A 30 18.00 20.54 -14.12
C VAL A 30 16.64 19.91 -14.36
N VAL A 31 15.80 20.55 -15.16
CA VAL A 31 14.49 20.03 -15.54
C VAL A 31 14.48 19.57 -16.99
N ILE A 32 14.00 18.35 -17.23
CA ILE A 32 13.70 17.83 -18.57
C ILE A 32 12.20 17.89 -18.78
N THR A 33 11.76 18.70 -19.74
CA THR A 33 10.34 18.89 -20.10
C THR A 33 10.05 18.51 -21.55
N GLY A 34 8.79 18.65 -22.00
CA GLY A 34 8.33 18.33 -23.36
C GLY A 34 7.10 17.43 -23.38
N LEU A 35 6.52 17.18 -24.54
CA LEU A 35 5.29 16.37 -24.71
C LEU A 35 5.40 14.98 -24.10
N SER A 36 4.25 14.39 -23.69
CA SER A 36 4.20 12.98 -23.29
C SER A 36 4.66 12.09 -24.45
N GLY A 37 5.59 11.14 -24.16
CA GLY A 37 6.20 10.31 -25.20
C GLY A 37 7.23 11.00 -26.10
N SER A 38 7.75 12.19 -25.74
CA SER A 38 8.79 12.86 -26.51
C SER A 38 10.20 12.25 -26.32
N GLY A 39 10.44 11.47 -25.25
CA GLY A 39 11.74 10.82 -24.97
C GLY A 39 12.39 11.27 -23.67
N LYS A 40 11.72 12.04 -22.83
CA LYS A 40 12.24 12.52 -21.53
C LYS A 40 12.72 11.40 -20.63
N SER A 41 11.83 10.43 -20.36
CA SER A 41 12.16 9.27 -19.51
C SER A 41 13.21 8.39 -20.17
N SER A 42 13.24 8.30 -21.50
CA SER A 42 14.26 7.56 -22.25
C SER A 42 15.67 8.15 -22.04
N LEU A 43 15.79 9.48 -21.99
CA LEU A 43 17.04 10.15 -21.67
C LEU A 43 17.42 9.99 -20.19
N ALA A 44 16.50 10.33 -19.26
CA ALA A 44 16.78 10.38 -17.83
C ALA A 44 16.97 8.97 -17.23
N PHE A 45 16.05 8.04 -17.51
CA PHE A 45 16.02 6.72 -16.86
C PHE A 45 16.67 5.62 -17.73
N ASP A 46 16.25 5.48 -19.00
CA ASP A 46 16.72 4.38 -19.83
C ASP A 46 18.14 4.61 -20.38
N THR A 47 18.67 5.84 -20.30
CA THR A 47 20.04 6.16 -20.73
C THR A 47 20.93 6.50 -19.52
N ILE A 48 20.69 7.62 -18.82
CA ILE A 48 21.61 8.14 -17.79
C ILE A 48 21.57 7.26 -16.54
N TYR A 49 20.37 6.98 -16.00
CA TYR A 49 20.25 6.13 -14.82
C TYR A 49 20.70 4.70 -15.09
N ALA A 50 20.30 4.11 -16.21
CA ALA A 50 20.67 2.75 -16.59
C ALA A 50 22.18 2.58 -16.69
N GLU A 51 22.90 3.53 -17.30
CA GLU A 51 24.37 3.50 -17.38
C GLU A 51 25.03 3.70 -16.01
N GLY A 52 24.49 4.60 -15.17
CA GLY A 52 24.98 4.79 -13.81
C GLY A 52 24.82 3.55 -12.95
N GLN A 53 23.68 2.88 -13.02
CA GLN A 53 23.40 1.63 -12.34
C GLN A 53 24.31 0.50 -12.85
N ARG A 54 24.51 0.40 -14.17
CA ARG A 54 25.42 -0.58 -14.79
C ARG A 54 26.84 -0.42 -14.27
N ARG A 55 27.37 0.80 -14.25
CA ARG A 55 28.72 1.12 -13.72
C ARG A 55 28.83 0.77 -12.24
N TYR A 56 27.79 1.06 -11.46
CA TYR A 56 27.77 0.71 -10.03
C TYR A 56 27.83 -0.81 -9.83
N ILE A 57 27.05 -1.58 -10.57
CA ILE A 57 27.06 -3.05 -10.49
C ILE A 57 28.40 -3.63 -10.96
N GLU A 58 29.07 -3.01 -11.92
CA GLU A 58 30.42 -3.45 -12.36
C GLU A 58 31.48 -3.34 -11.26
N THR A 59 31.27 -2.51 -10.25
CA THR A 59 32.19 -2.42 -9.09
C THR A 59 32.10 -3.62 -8.16
N PHE A 60 31.03 -4.43 -8.25
CA PHE A 60 30.86 -5.61 -7.42
C PHE A 60 31.76 -6.78 -7.86
N SER A 61 32.02 -7.72 -6.94
CA SER A 61 32.74 -8.95 -7.25
C SER A 61 32.06 -9.76 -8.35
N ALA A 62 32.84 -10.57 -9.11
CA ALA A 62 32.31 -11.42 -10.15
C ALA A 62 31.21 -12.37 -9.63
N TYR A 63 31.35 -12.84 -8.39
CA TYR A 63 30.33 -13.67 -7.73
C TYR A 63 29.02 -12.90 -7.50
N ALA A 64 29.06 -11.68 -6.96
CA ALA A 64 27.87 -10.85 -6.77
C ALA A 64 27.18 -10.50 -8.10
N ARG A 65 27.98 -10.19 -9.15
CA ARG A 65 27.44 -9.92 -10.50
C ARG A 65 26.71 -11.10 -11.11
N GLN A 66 27.13 -12.32 -10.83
CA GLN A 66 26.44 -13.53 -11.30
C GLN A 66 25.01 -13.67 -10.73
N PHE A 67 24.78 -13.20 -9.50
CA PHE A 67 23.46 -13.18 -8.87
C PHE A 67 22.60 -11.97 -9.29
N LEU A 68 23.24 -10.83 -9.59
CA LEU A 68 22.56 -9.60 -9.97
C LEU A 68 22.15 -9.55 -11.45
N GLY A 69 22.68 -10.47 -12.27
CA GLY A 69 22.50 -10.45 -13.71
C GLY A 69 23.34 -9.35 -14.39
N GLY A 70 23.72 -9.54 -15.65
CA GLY A 70 24.35 -8.50 -16.46
C GLY A 70 23.28 -7.49 -16.92
N LEU A 71 23.41 -6.23 -16.54
CA LEU A 71 22.59 -5.17 -17.13
C LEU A 71 23.09 -4.90 -18.55
N GLU A 72 22.16 -4.86 -19.49
CA GLU A 72 22.48 -4.46 -20.86
C GLU A 72 22.95 -2.99 -20.87
N ARG A 73 23.97 -2.70 -21.66
CA ARG A 73 24.41 -1.32 -21.87
C ARG A 73 23.32 -0.55 -22.62
N PRO A 74 22.91 0.64 -22.13
CA PRO A 74 21.99 1.47 -22.89
C PRO A 74 22.59 1.85 -24.25
N ASP A 75 21.72 2.09 -25.24
CA ASP A 75 22.14 2.50 -26.59
C ASP A 75 22.61 3.96 -26.58
N VAL A 76 23.87 4.13 -26.20
CA VAL A 76 24.58 5.39 -26.08
C VAL A 76 26.07 5.18 -26.42
N ASP A 77 26.69 6.10 -27.12
CA ASP A 77 28.08 6.00 -27.46
C ASP A 77 28.99 6.10 -26.22
N LYS A 78 28.78 7.16 -25.41
CA LYS A 78 29.56 7.44 -24.23
C LYS A 78 28.81 8.36 -23.26
N ILE A 79 29.07 8.19 -21.96
CA ILE A 79 28.68 9.17 -20.92
C ILE A 79 29.90 9.49 -20.06
N ASP A 80 30.30 10.76 -20.00
CA ASP A 80 31.38 11.26 -19.17
C ASP A 80 30.84 12.07 -17.99
N GLY A 81 31.64 12.18 -16.92
CA GLY A 81 31.30 12.99 -15.73
C GLY A 81 30.16 12.42 -14.87
N LEU A 82 29.73 11.17 -15.09
CA LEU A 82 28.61 10.59 -14.37
C LEU A 82 28.99 10.29 -12.91
N SER A 83 28.26 10.90 -11.98
CA SER A 83 28.31 10.61 -10.54
C SER A 83 27.55 9.34 -10.19
N PRO A 84 27.67 8.80 -8.96
CA PRO A 84 26.73 7.79 -8.46
C PRO A 84 25.29 8.27 -8.63
N VAL A 85 24.40 7.40 -9.13
CA VAL A 85 23.03 7.80 -9.52
C VAL A 85 22.00 7.16 -8.60
N ILE A 86 21.06 7.96 -8.12
CA ILE A 86 19.90 7.52 -7.34
C ILE A 86 18.61 7.92 -8.07
N SER A 87 17.74 6.94 -8.34
CA SER A 87 16.43 7.16 -8.96
C SER A 87 15.33 7.20 -7.91
N ILE A 88 14.43 8.18 -8.04
CA ILE A 88 13.23 8.30 -7.21
C ILE A 88 11.99 8.28 -8.14
N GLU A 89 11.57 7.06 -8.48
CA GLU A 89 10.42 6.81 -9.36
C GLU A 89 9.10 6.74 -8.57
N GLN A 90 7.98 6.93 -9.27
CA GLN A 90 6.63 6.78 -8.71
C GLN A 90 6.24 5.34 -8.38
N LYS A 91 6.78 4.35 -9.11
CA LYS A 91 6.36 2.96 -8.96
C LYS A 91 6.65 2.45 -7.56
N THR A 92 5.60 2.20 -6.78
CA THR A 92 5.71 1.53 -5.48
C THR A 92 6.02 0.06 -5.70
N THR A 93 7.28 -0.31 -5.58
CA THR A 93 7.73 -1.70 -5.71
C THR A 93 7.36 -2.55 -4.49
N ASN A 94 7.20 -1.92 -3.32
CA ASN A 94 6.98 -2.65 -2.07
C ASN A 94 5.50 -2.63 -1.63
N LYS A 95 4.78 -3.72 -1.92
CA LYS A 95 3.38 -3.96 -1.49
C LYS A 95 3.29 -4.75 -0.18
N SER A 96 4.38 -4.86 0.58
CA SER A 96 4.37 -5.59 1.84
C SER A 96 3.43 -4.91 2.84
N PRO A 97 2.48 -5.63 3.45
CA PRO A 97 1.59 -5.08 4.48
C PRO A 97 2.34 -4.73 5.77
N ARG A 98 3.59 -5.15 5.89
CA ARG A 98 4.47 -4.87 7.04
C ARG A 98 5.33 -3.62 6.87
N SER A 99 5.40 -3.09 5.65
CA SER A 99 6.10 -1.84 5.38
C SER A 99 5.20 -0.65 5.73
N THR A 100 5.68 0.24 6.58
CA THR A 100 4.97 1.45 7.03
C THR A 100 5.81 2.69 6.78
N VAL A 101 5.20 3.88 6.84
CA VAL A 101 5.93 5.15 6.76
C VAL A 101 7.09 5.15 7.74
N GLY A 102 6.86 4.78 9.00
CA GLY A 102 7.89 4.76 10.04
C GLY A 102 9.06 3.82 9.74
N THR A 103 8.82 2.66 9.08
CA THR A 103 9.89 1.71 8.72
C THR A 103 10.64 2.13 7.46
N ILE A 104 9.98 2.81 6.51
CA ILE A 104 10.64 3.32 5.30
C ILE A 104 11.54 4.51 5.62
N THR A 105 11.12 5.37 6.55
CA THR A 105 11.88 6.56 6.99
C THR A 105 12.88 6.25 8.11
N GLU A 106 12.97 4.99 8.55
CA GLU A 106 13.78 4.54 9.68
C GLU A 106 13.40 5.16 11.05
N ILE A 107 12.45 6.08 11.08
CA ILE A 107 12.01 6.72 12.34
C ILE A 107 11.55 5.68 13.36
N TYR A 108 10.85 4.63 12.91
CA TYR A 108 10.38 3.56 13.78
C TYR A 108 11.52 2.75 14.39
N ASP A 109 12.65 2.61 13.69
CA ASP A 109 13.84 1.92 14.19
C ASP A 109 14.50 2.72 15.31
N PHE A 110 14.59 4.04 15.17
CA PHE A 110 15.05 4.93 16.24
C PHE A 110 14.05 4.98 17.41
N LEU A 111 12.74 4.94 17.15
CA LEU A 111 11.73 4.83 18.23
C LEU A 111 11.90 3.53 19.03
N ARG A 112 12.13 2.39 18.37
CA ARG A 112 12.38 1.11 19.06
C ARG A 112 13.62 1.20 19.97
N LEU A 113 14.68 1.85 19.48
CA LEU A 113 15.89 2.06 20.26
C LEU A 113 15.62 2.99 21.47
N LEU A 114 14.91 4.09 21.24
CA LEU A 114 14.52 5.03 22.28
C LEU A 114 13.72 4.35 23.41
N PHE A 115 12.69 3.57 23.03
CA PHE A 115 11.87 2.85 24.01
C PHE A 115 12.64 1.76 24.74
N ALA A 116 13.55 1.06 24.08
CA ALA A 116 14.40 0.05 24.72
C ALA A 116 15.37 0.65 25.76
N ARG A 117 15.73 1.92 25.62
CA ARG A 117 16.76 2.56 26.45
C ARG A 117 16.22 3.54 27.48
N ALA A 118 15.11 4.23 27.16
CA ALA A 118 14.63 5.36 27.97
C ALA A 118 13.19 5.21 28.46
N ALA A 119 12.41 4.21 28.04
CA ALA A 119 11.03 4.06 28.48
C ALA A 119 10.92 3.43 29.87
N ASP A 120 9.95 3.90 30.64
CA ASP A 120 9.53 3.27 31.88
C ASP A 120 8.55 2.13 31.63
N ALA A 121 8.75 1.00 32.30
CA ALA A 121 7.89 -0.17 32.22
C ALA A 121 6.75 -0.09 33.23
N TYR A 122 5.54 -0.46 32.83
CA TYR A 122 4.34 -0.53 33.66
C TYR A 122 3.70 -1.93 33.55
N SER A 123 3.12 -2.39 34.64
CA SER A 123 2.38 -3.65 34.67
C SER A 123 1.09 -3.54 33.85
N TYR A 124 0.80 -4.51 32.97
CA TYR A 124 -0.44 -4.52 32.18
C TYR A 124 -1.69 -4.84 33.01
N ASN A 125 -1.52 -5.37 34.24
CA ASN A 125 -2.63 -5.69 35.15
C ASN A 125 -2.94 -4.54 36.12
N THR A 126 -1.91 -3.98 36.77
CA THR A 126 -2.07 -2.98 37.85
C THR A 126 -1.77 -1.56 37.40
N ASN A 127 -1.14 -1.42 36.21
CA ASN A 127 -0.60 -0.14 35.72
C ASN A 127 0.41 0.54 36.64
N GLU A 128 0.98 -0.21 37.59
CA GLU A 128 2.07 0.26 38.48
C GLU A 128 3.40 0.25 37.70
N LYS A 129 4.27 1.20 38.05
CA LYS A 129 5.63 1.25 37.50
C LYS A 129 6.43 0.04 37.96
N MET A 130 7.03 -0.66 37.02
CA MET A 130 7.87 -1.81 37.33
C MET A 130 9.24 -1.38 37.82
N VAL A 131 9.81 -2.17 38.65
CA VAL A 131 11.11 -1.94 39.30
C VAL A 131 12.02 -3.16 39.13
N SER A 132 13.29 -2.91 39.03
CA SER A 132 14.34 -3.92 39.11
C SER A 132 15.27 -3.54 40.26
N TYR A 133 15.74 -4.52 41.01
CA TYR A 133 16.58 -4.29 42.19
C TYR A 133 17.92 -5.01 42.03
N SER A 134 19.00 -4.40 42.49
CA SER A 134 20.25 -5.13 42.74
C SER A 134 20.11 -6.02 44.00
N ASP A 135 20.98 -7.01 44.14
CA ASP A 135 20.95 -7.92 45.28
C ASP A 135 21.12 -7.16 46.59
N GLU A 136 22.00 -6.12 46.60
CA GLU A 136 22.20 -5.27 47.76
C GLU A 136 20.91 -4.49 48.14
N LYS A 137 20.21 -4.00 47.12
CA LYS A 137 18.95 -3.27 47.36
C LYS A 137 17.83 -4.21 47.84
N ILE A 138 17.77 -5.42 47.31
CA ILE A 138 16.82 -6.46 47.76
C ILE A 138 17.10 -6.77 49.24
N LYS A 139 18.36 -6.97 49.61
CA LYS A 139 18.76 -7.19 51.00
C LYS A 139 18.35 -6.03 51.91
N GLU A 140 18.65 -4.79 51.53
CA GLU A 140 18.28 -3.57 52.30
C GLU A 140 16.76 -3.48 52.49
N LEU A 141 15.99 -3.69 51.42
CA LEU A 141 14.52 -3.64 51.50
C LEU A 141 13.93 -4.74 52.40
N ILE A 142 14.44 -5.95 52.33
CA ILE A 142 13.99 -7.05 53.19
C ILE A 142 14.32 -6.73 54.67
N LEU A 143 15.51 -6.23 54.96
CA LEU A 143 15.90 -5.84 56.30
C LEU A 143 15.08 -4.69 56.89
N SER A 144 14.65 -3.74 56.06
CA SER A 144 13.87 -2.59 56.47
C SER A 144 12.36 -2.87 56.58
N GLU A 145 11.76 -3.49 55.56
CA GLU A 145 10.31 -3.73 55.47
C GLU A 145 9.82 -4.87 56.38
N PHE A 146 10.69 -5.87 56.65
CA PHE A 146 10.35 -7.05 57.43
C PHE A 146 11.11 -7.14 58.78
N LYS A 147 11.62 -6.01 59.26
CA LYS A 147 12.33 -5.98 60.56
C LYS A 147 11.53 -6.65 61.67
N ASP A 148 12.20 -7.53 62.41
CA ASP A 148 11.67 -8.29 63.51
C ASP A 148 10.49 -9.25 63.19
N LYS A 149 10.27 -9.54 61.93
CA LYS A 149 9.24 -10.45 61.42
C LYS A 149 9.81 -11.82 61.02
N LYS A 150 8.96 -12.84 61.14
CA LYS A 150 9.25 -14.20 60.62
C LYS A 150 8.84 -14.28 59.18
N ILE A 151 9.80 -14.44 58.28
CA ILE A 151 9.56 -14.50 56.86
C ILE A 151 9.95 -15.86 56.24
N ALA A 152 9.33 -16.21 55.13
CA ALA A 152 9.85 -17.22 54.23
C ALA A 152 10.30 -16.55 52.91
N VAL A 153 11.49 -16.95 52.45
CA VAL A 153 12.02 -16.54 51.12
C VAL A 153 11.75 -17.70 50.16
N LEU A 154 11.07 -17.39 49.07
CA LEU A 154 10.60 -18.39 48.11
C LEU A 154 11.09 -18.07 46.68
N ALA A 155 11.23 -19.10 45.87
CA ALA A 155 11.53 -19.02 44.46
C ALA A 155 10.29 -19.44 43.66
N PRO A 156 9.64 -18.52 42.92
CA PRO A 156 8.51 -18.82 42.05
C PRO A 156 8.94 -19.67 40.86
N LEU A 157 8.32 -20.84 40.65
CA LEU A 157 8.62 -21.73 39.51
C LEU A 157 7.45 -21.83 38.54
N ILE A 158 6.23 -21.89 39.02
CA ILE A 158 5.02 -22.02 38.22
C ILE A 158 4.04 -20.93 38.67
N LYS A 159 3.44 -20.21 37.69
CA LYS A 159 2.42 -19.19 37.95
C LYS A 159 1.24 -19.38 37.02
N SER A 160 0.06 -19.65 37.59
CA SER A 160 -1.24 -19.75 36.90
C SER A 160 -1.22 -20.68 35.66
N ARG A 161 -0.64 -21.89 35.85
CA ARG A 161 -0.57 -22.90 34.77
C ARG A 161 -1.22 -24.23 35.23
N LYS A 162 -1.90 -24.88 34.28
CA LYS A 162 -2.47 -26.21 34.47
C LYS A 162 -1.38 -27.28 34.37
N GLY A 163 -1.46 -28.31 35.17
CA GLY A 163 -0.53 -29.43 35.13
C GLY A 163 -0.51 -30.24 36.44
N HIS A 164 -0.05 -31.48 36.39
CA HIS A 164 0.08 -32.33 37.58
C HIS A 164 1.42 -32.17 38.32
N TYR A 165 2.44 -31.58 37.71
CA TYR A 165 3.75 -31.15 38.20
C TYR A 165 4.56 -32.19 39.01
N ARG A 166 4.30 -33.48 38.83
CA ARG A 166 5.02 -34.57 39.53
C ARG A 166 6.53 -34.49 39.30
N GLU A 167 6.96 -34.36 38.03
CA GLU A 167 8.37 -34.30 37.67
C GLU A 167 9.07 -33.07 38.27
N LEU A 168 8.36 -31.94 38.36
CA LEU A 168 8.85 -30.73 38.99
C LEU A 168 9.13 -30.96 40.49
N PHE A 169 8.19 -31.57 41.24
CA PHE A 169 8.40 -31.88 42.66
C PHE A 169 9.53 -32.86 42.89
N GLU A 170 9.67 -33.87 42.06
CA GLU A 170 10.80 -34.82 42.09
C GLU A 170 12.14 -34.10 41.83
N GLN A 171 12.18 -33.11 40.90
CA GLN A 171 13.37 -32.33 40.60
C GLN A 171 13.76 -31.39 41.76
N ILE A 172 12.77 -30.69 42.35
CA ILE A 172 12.95 -29.82 43.51
C ILE A 172 13.49 -30.59 44.70
N SER A 173 12.91 -31.77 44.97
CA SER A 173 13.35 -32.68 46.08
C SER A 173 14.79 -33.16 45.86
N LYS A 174 15.18 -33.52 44.61
CA LYS A 174 16.57 -33.91 44.30
C LYS A 174 17.58 -32.78 44.50
N GLN A 175 17.14 -31.51 44.38
CA GLN A 175 17.94 -30.33 44.66
C GLN A 175 18.08 -30.02 46.17
N GLY A 176 17.43 -30.82 47.03
CA GLY A 176 17.54 -30.70 48.49
C GLY A 176 16.47 -29.82 49.15
N PHE A 177 15.49 -29.28 48.36
CA PHE A 177 14.40 -28.52 48.94
C PHE A 177 13.30 -29.45 49.48
N VAL A 178 12.82 -29.16 50.70
CA VAL A 178 11.86 -30.00 51.42
C VAL A 178 10.44 -29.47 51.43
N ARG A 179 10.24 -28.18 51.07
CA ARG A 179 8.93 -27.52 51.13
C ARG A 179 8.66 -26.67 49.87
N ALA A 180 7.42 -26.68 49.46
CA ALA A 180 6.90 -25.78 48.43
C ALA A 180 5.61 -25.10 48.89
N ARG A 181 5.39 -23.87 48.49
CA ARG A 181 4.10 -23.22 48.60
C ARG A 181 3.31 -23.49 47.33
N VAL A 182 2.14 -24.10 47.50
CA VAL A 182 1.24 -24.50 46.41
C VAL A 182 -0.10 -23.80 46.62
N ASP A 183 -0.54 -23.00 45.70
CA ASP A 183 -1.81 -22.25 45.73
C ASP A 183 -2.03 -21.46 47.02
N GLY A 184 -0.94 -20.97 47.59
CA GLY A 184 -0.97 -20.15 48.83
C GLY A 184 -0.66 -20.92 50.15
N GLU A 185 -0.57 -22.22 50.13
CA GLU A 185 -0.29 -23.07 51.30
C GLU A 185 1.11 -23.70 51.21
N ILE A 186 1.86 -23.65 52.34
CA ILE A 186 3.18 -24.25 52.44
C ILE A 186 3.03 -25.73 52.80
N LEU A 187 3.42 -26.59 51.85
CA LEU A 187 3.35 -28.05 51.98
C LEU A 187 4.76 -28.68 52.01
N GLU A 188 4.89 -29.83 52.63
CA GLU A 188 6.10 -30.67 52.54
C GLU A 188 6.06 -31.46 51.24
N ILE A 189 7.20 -31.55 50.54
CA ILE A 189 7.30 -32.27 49.28
C ILE A 189 7.43 -33.77 49.56
N GLU A 190 6.34 -34.48 49.28
CA GLU A 190 6.31 -35.94 49.45
C GLU A 190 6.71 -36.67 48.18
N LYS A 191 7.24 -37.90 48.32
CA LYS A 191 7.61 -38.71 47.16
C LYS A 191 6.37 -39.09 46.36
N GLY A 192 6.36 -38.66 45.04
CA GLY A 192 5.24 -38.90 44.15
C GLY A 192 4.13 -37.85 44.23
N MET A 193 4.36 -36.71 44.90
CA MET A 193 3.43 -35.57 44.97
C MET A 193 2.97 -35.12 43.59
N ARG A 194 1.67 -34.91 43.42
CA ARG A 194 1.04 -34.46 42.18
C ARG A 194 -0.17 -33.59 42.47
N LEU A 195 -0.41 -32.62 41.57
CA LEU A 195 -1.55 -31.71 41.67
C LEU A 195 -2.64 -32.09 40.65
N ASP A 196 -3.80 -31.44 40.78
CA ASP A 196 -4.92 -31.61 39.82
C ASP A 196 -4.57 -31.07 38.44
N ARG A 197 -4.50 -31.96 37.44
CA ARG A 197 -4.12 -31.59 36.06
C ARG A 197 -4.98 -30.53 35.43
N TYR A 198 -6.23 -30.39 35.83
CA TYR A 198 -7.23 -29.52 35.20
C TYR A 198 -7.34 -28.14 35.86
N LYS A 199 -6.80 -27.97 37.06
CA LYS A 199 -6.73 -26.71 37.78
C LYS A 199 -5.47 -25.93 37.45
N THR A 200 -5.54 -24.64 37.58
CA THR A 200 -4.38 -23.75 37.52
C THR A 200 -3.70 -23.70 38.86
N HIS A 201 -2.38 -23.80 38.89
CA HIS A 201 -1.60 -23.83 40.12
C HIS A 201 -0.53 -22.73 40.08
N ASP A 202 -0.22 -22.22 41.29
CA ASP A 202 0.96 -21.43 41.61
C ASP A 202 1.88 -22.28 42.48
N ILE A 203 3.17 -22.42 42.12
CA ILE A 203 4.14 -23.25 42.84
C ILE A 203 5.40 -22.43 43.08
N GLU A 204 5.73 -22.21 44.34
CA GLU A 204 6.94 -21.56 44.81
C GLU A 204 7.72 -22.48 45.75
N VAL A 205 9.04 -22.59 45.53
CA VAL A 205 9.92 -23.36 46.41
C VAL A 205 10.32 -22.53 47.59
N VAL A 206 10.20 -23.07 48.79
CA VAL A 206 10.68 -22.43 50.02
C VAL A 206 12.19 -22.63 50.13
N ILE A 207 12.94 -21.56 49.97
CA ILE A 207 14.39 -21.57 50.06
C ILE A 207 14.86 -21.50 51.53
N ASP A 208 14.30 -20.55 52.28
CA ASP A 208 14.65 -20.39 53.70
C ASP A 208 13.50 -19.79 54.50
N ARG A 209 13.52 -19.99 55.85
CA ARG A 209 12.64 -19.35 56.79
C ARG A 209 13.46 -18.70 57.90
N VAL A 210 13.37 -17.37 58.01
CA VAL A 210 14.23 -16.61 58.93
C VAL A 210 13.45 -15.58 59.71
N LEU A 211 13.93 -15.26 60.89
CA LEU A 211 13.53 -14.08 61.67
C LEU A 211 14.45 -12.92 61.26
N VAL A 212 13.92 -11.86 60.69
CA VAL A 212 14.69 -10.74 60.16
C VAL A 212 15.27 -9.89 61.28
N ASN A 213 16.60 -9.96 61.47
CA ASN A 213 17.35 -9.12 62.41
C ASN A 213 18.74 -8.83 61.77
N HIS A 214 19.52 -7.94 62.36
CA HIS A 214 20.84 -7.59 61.85
C HIS A 214 21.87 -8.73 61.87
N SER A 215 21.65 -9.77 62.67
CA SER A 215 22.58 -10.89 62.78
C SER A 215 22.54 -11.87 61.58
N ILE A 216 21.48 -11.79 60.72
CA ILE A 216 21.30 -12.73 59.62
C ILE A 216 21.78 -12.21 58.26
N GLU A 217 22.43 -11.06 58.17
CA GLU A 217 22.80 -10.45 56.91
C GLU A 217 23.52 -11.35 55.91
N LYS A 218 24.54 -12.10 56.37
CA LYS A 218 25.27 -13.04 55.54
C LYS A 218 24.40 -14.19 55.01
N ARG A 219 23.61 -14.80 55.94
CA ARG A 219 22.66 -15.86 55.60
C ARG A 219 21.60 -15.39 54.60
N LEU A 220 21.07 -14.18 54.85
CA LEU A 220 20.08 -13.57 53.93
C LEU A 220 20.67 -13.34 52.54
N GLU A 221 21.91 -12.92 52.41
CA GLU A 221 22.59 -12.73 51.12
C GLU A 221 22.72 -14.06 50.36
N GLU A 222 23.09 -15.16 51.01
CA GLU A 222 23.15 -16.50 50.40
C GLU A 222 21.78 -17.01 50.00
N THR A 223 20.77 -16.78 50.85
CA THR A 223 19.37 -17.10 50.61
C THR A 223 18.82 -16.37 49.40
N ILE A 224 19.08 -15.06 49.30
CA ILE A 224 18.69 -14.22 48.14
C ILE A 224 19.33 -14.74 46.85
N LYS A 225 20.65 -15.03 46.86
CA LYS A 225 21.35 -15.57 45.67
C LYS A 225 20.74 -16.91 45.23
N THR A 226 20.48 -17.80 46.18
CA THR A 226 19.87 -19.11 45.91
C THR A 226 18.45 -18.98 45.40
N ALA A 227 17.65 -18.09 46.01
CA ALA A 227 16.27 -17.84 45.57
C ALA A 227 16.19 -17.25 44.15
N LEU A 228 17.05 -16.25 43.84
CA LEU A 228 17.11 -15.64 42.51
C LEU A 228 17.64 -16.63 41.45
N TYR A 229 18.58 -17.48 41.80
CA TYR A 229 19.06 -18.53 40.90
C TYR A 229 17.96 -19.57 40.57
N THR A 230 17.26 -20.05 41.61
CA THR A 230 16.21 -21.07 41.49
C THR A 230 14.96 -20.50 40.82
N GLY A 231 14.59 -19.24 41.13
CA GLY A 231 13.41 -18.55 40.61
C GLY A 231 13.63 -17.74 39.32
N ASN A 232 14.71 -18.00 38.56
CA ASN A 232 15.04 -17.29 37.33
C ASN A 232 15.01 -15.75 37.49
N ASN A 233 15.86 -15.24 38.42
CA ASN A 233 15.98 -13.81 38.80
C ASN A 233 14.78 -13.21 39.51
N ILE A 234 13.81 -14.00 39.96
CA ILE A 234 12.66 -13.59 40.76
C ILE A 234 12.71 -14.31 42.11
N LEU A 235 12.47 -13.57 43.18
CA LEU A 235 12.23 -14.15 44.49
C LEU A 235 10.95 -13.52 45.11
N MET A 236 10.32 -14.29 45.99
CA MET A 236 9.16 -13.83 46.74
C MET A 236 9.45 -13.96 48.20
N VAL A 237 9.08 -12.96 48.99
CA VAL A 237 9.13 -12.95 50.44
C VAL A 237 7.71 -12.92 50.97
N ILE A 238 7.38 -13.78 51.90
CA ILE A 238 6.11 -13.74 52.59
C ILE A 238 6.34 -13.58 54.10
N ASP A 239 5.55 -12.72 54.72
CA ASP A 239 5.41 -12.64 56.13
C ASP A 239 4.55 -13.83 56.61
N LEU A 240 5.10 -14.69 57.48
CA LEU A 240 4.44 -15.93 57.90
C LEU A 240 3.21 -15.68 58.81
N GLU A 241 3.03 -14.48 59.34
CA GLU A 241 1.87 -14.10 60.16
C GLU A 241 0.70 -13.57 59.29
N THR A 242 1.01 -12.73 58.30
CA THR A 242 0.00 -12.10 57.44
C THR A 242 -0.22 -12.83 56.10
N ASN A 243 0.66 -13.78 55.74
CA ASN A 243 0.72 -14.49 54.44
C ASN A 243 0.69 -13.53 53.21
N THR A 244 1.14 -12.28 53.40
CA THR A 244 1.18 -11.28 52.30
C THR A 244 2.46 -11.45 51.47
N PRO A 245 2.36 -11.67 50.16
CA PRO A 245 3.53 -11.85 49.31
C PRO A 245 4.10 -10.48 48.89
N ARG A 246 5.43 -10.40 48.90
CA ARG A 246 6.22 -9.31 48.33
C ARG A 246 7.23 -9.88 47.34
N TYR A 247 7.23 -9.37 46.11
CA TYR A 247 8.13 -9.86 45.10
C TYR A 247 9.32 -8.94 44.87
N PHE A 248 10.48 -9.55 44.58
CA PHE A 248 11.70 -8.83 44.22
C PHE A 248 12.32 -9.51 42.99
N SER A 249 12.97 -8.75 42.11
CA SER A 249 13.56 -9.28 40.93
C SER A 249 14.74 -8.44 40.44
N ARG A 250 15.71 -9.08 39.82
CA ARG A 250 16.75 -8.43 39.02
C ARG A 250 16.21 -7.91 37.67
N GLU A 251 15.07 -8.44 37.22
CA GLU A 251 14.37 -8.00 36.01
C GLU A 251 13.25 -7.02 36.36
N LEU A 252 12.72 -6.35 35.37
CA LEU A 252 11.59 -5.45 35.54
C LEU A 252 10.36 -6.23 36.02
N MET A 253 9.86 -5.91 37.19
CA MET A 253 8.74 -6.62 37.81
C MET A 253 7.79 -5.67 38.53
N CYS A 254 6.52 -6.02 38.47
CA CYS A 254 5.48 -5.38 39.28
C CYS A 254 5.58 -5.85 40.72
N PRO A 255 5.81 -4.98 41.70
CA PRO A 255 5.98 -5.36 43.10
C PRO A 255 4.76 -6.06 43.68
N THR A 256 3.55 -5.68 43.25
CA THR A 256 2.27 -6.17 43.81
C THR A 256 1.85 -7.48 43.12
N SER A 257 1.92 -7.57 41.77
CA SER A 257 1.41 -8.74 41.07
C SER A 257 2.47 -9.80 40.74
N GLY A 258 3.77 -9.48 40.92
CA GLY A 258 4.88 -10.37 40.57
C GLY A 258 5.01 -10.68 39.06
N ILE A 259 4.32 -9.91 38.19
CA ILE A 259 4.49 -10.01 36.74
C ILE A 259 5.83 -9.39 36.39
N ALA A 260 6.69 -10.17 35.74
CA ALA A 260 8.00 -9.72 35.27
C ALA A 260 8.04 -9.59 33.75
N TYR A 261 8.78 -8.59 33.28
CA TYR A 261 9.12 -8.43 31.88
C TYR A 261 10.62 -8.65 31.68
N PRO A 262 11.04 -9.34 30.62
CA PRO A 262 12.45 -9.39 30.26
C PRO A 262 12.96 -7.98 29.96
N ASN A 263 14.25 -7.78 30.10
CA ASN A 263 14.88 -6.50 29.79
C ASN A 263 14.55 -6.10 28.35
N PRO A 264 14.08 -4.86 28.12
CA PRO A 264 13.62 -4.44 26.81
C PRO A 264 14.78 -4.33 25.82
N GLU A 265 14.63 -5.00 24.69
CA GLU A 265 15.51 -4.89 23.52
C GLU A 265 14.76 -4.15 22.40
N PRO A 266 15.42 -3.57 21.41
CA PRO A 266 14.75 -2.95 20.26
C PRO A 266 13.76 -3.91 19.55
N ASN A 267 14.05 -5.22 19.54
CA ASN A 267 13.17 -6.24 18.98
C ASN A 267 11.88 -6.47 19.78
N THR A 268 11.83 -6.11 21.06
CA THR A 268 10.62 -6.13 21.89
C THR A 268 9.54 -5.16 21.35
N PHE A 269 9.97 -4.09 20.69
CA PHE A 269 9.09 -3.06 20.11
C PHE A 269 8.91 -3.22 18.61
N SER A 270 9.38 -4.32 18.02
CA SER A 270 9.25 -4.57 16.58
C SER A 270 8.05 -5.46 16.28
N PHE A 271 7.11 -4.94 15.49
CA PHE A 271 5.99 -5.74 14.97
C PHE A 271 6.41 -6.74 13.88
N ASN A 272 7.67 -6.67 13.40
CA ASN A 272 8.26 -7.61 12.46
C ASN A 272 9.06 -8.74 13.15
N SER A 273 9.25 -8.64 14.47
CA SER A 273 9.96 -9.63 15.28
C SER A 273 8.97 -10.48 16.09
N PRO A 274 9.13 -11.80 16.18
CA PRO A 274 8.31 -12.66 17.06
C PRO A 274 8.36 -12.24 18.55
N LYS A 275 9.42 -11.56 18.99
CA LYS A 275 9.54 -11.03 20.35
C LYS A 275 8.48 -9.98 20.65
N GLY A 276 8.24 -9.04 19.71
CA GLY A 276 7.35 -7.89 19.89
C GLY A 276 5.99 -8.02 19.23
N ALA A 277 5.88 -8.79 18.14
CA ALA A 277 4.67 -8.90 17.35
C ALA A 277 3.50 -9.53 18.13
N CYS A 278 2.29 -8.96 17.97
CA CYS A 278 1.07 -9.57 18.45
C CYS A 278 0.88 -10.97 17.85
N SER A 279 0.71 -11.99 18.67
CA SER A 279 0.59 -13.39 18.24
C SER A 279 -0.66 -13.67 17.42
N ALA A 280 -1.76 -12.95 17.65
CA ALA A 280 -3.03 -13.15 16.94
C ALA A 280 -2.97 -12.66 15.48
N CYS A 281 -2.32 -11.50 15.22
CA CYS A 281 -2.22 -10.93 13.87
C CYS A 281 -0.81 -10.99 13.28
N ASN A 282 0.15 -11.61 13.97
CA ASN A 282 1.56 -11.67 13.55
C ASN A 282 2.14 -10.29 13.19
N GLY A 283 1.78 -9.26 13.95
CA GLY A 283 2.26 -7.88 13.75
C GLY A 283 1.59 -7.11 12.62
N LEU A 284 0.53 -7.61 12.01
CA LEU A 284 -0.19 -6.91 10.94
C LEU A 284 -1.16 -5.85 11.45
N GLY A 285 -1.65 -5.98 12.70
CA GLY A 285 -2.67 -5.10 13.28
C GLY A 285 -4.09 -5.38 12.79
N ILE A 286 -4.24 -6.22 11.77
CA ILE A 286 -5.51 -6.64 11.16
C ILE A 286 -5.57 -8.17 11.11
N THR A 287 -6.79 -8.69 11.11
CA THR A 287 -7.11 -10.10 10.88
C THR A 287 -8.11 -10.22 9.74
N ASN A 288 -8.13 -11.37 9.05
CA ASN A 288 -9.14 -11.64 8.05
C ASN A 288 -10.28 -12.43 8.72
N GLU A 289 -11.48 -11.90 8.64
CA GLU A 289 -12.70 -12.53 9.16
C GLU A 289 -13.70 -12.78 8.03
N VAL A 290 -14.42 -13.90 8.09
CA VAL A 290 -15.40 -14.27 7.05
C VAL A 290 -16.57 -13.30 7.09
N ASN A 291 -16.88 -12.69 5.94
CA ASN A 291 -18.02 -11.80 5.79
C ASN A 291 -19.24 -12.58 5.30
N LEU A 292 -20.24 -12.72 6.15
CA LEU A 292 -21.47 -13.45 5.82
C LEU A 292 -22.22 -12.89 4.60
N ASN A 293 -22.14 -11.59 4.33
CA ASN A 293 -22.75 -10.99 3.13
C ASN A 293 -22.01 -11.36 1.84
N LYS A 294 -20.73 -11.76 1.92
CA LYS A 294 -19.98 -12.31 0.79
C LYS A 294 -20.24 -13.81 0.64
N VAL A 295 -20.54 -14.50 1.73
CA VAL A 295 -20.91 -15.93 1.73
C VAL A 295 -22.32 -16.11 1.18
N ILE A 296 -23.27 -15.26 1.57
CA ILE A 296 -24.66 -15.23 1.06
C ILE A 296 -24.94 -13.83 0.51
N PRO A 297 -24.58 -13.55 -0.75
CA PRO A 297 -24.76 -12.23 -1.35
C PRO A 297 -26.22 -11.86 -1.59
N ASP A 298 -27.04 -12.86 -1.89
CA ASP A 298 -28.47 -12.71 -2.16
C ASP A 298 -29.25 -13.87 -1.52
N ASN A 299 -30.01 -13.58 -0.48
CA ASN A 299 -30.78 -14.56 0.26
C ASN A 299 -32.07 -15.00 -0.46
N THR A 300 -32.42 -14.40 -1.60
CA THR A 300 -33.55 -14.81 -2.46
C THR A 300 -33.15 -15.96 -3.39
N VAL A 301 -31.85 -16.22 -3.55
CA VAL A 301 -31.32 -17.33 -4.36
C VAL A 301 -31.30 -18.61 -3.51
N SER A 302 -31.53 -19.77 -4.14
CA SER A 302 -31.48 -21.08 -3.47
C SER A 302 -30.01 -21.58 -3.34
N ILE A 303 -29.80 -22.48 -2.40
CA ILE A 303 -28.47 -23.14 -2.23
C ILE A 303 -28.07 -23.87 -3.52
N LYS A 304 -29.03 -24.54 -4.16
CA LYS A 304 -28.83 -25.28 -5.41
C LYS A 304 -28.33 -24.37 -6.56
N SER A 305 -28.87 -23.14 -6.60
CA SER A 305 -28.52 -22.15 -7.64
C SER A 305 -27.33 -21.25 -7.25
N GLY A 306 -26.51 -21.66 -6.25
CA GLY A 306 -25.33 -20.93 -5.85
C GLY A 306 -25.55 -19.82 -4.82
N GLY A 307 -26.66 -19.82 -4.09
CA GLY A 307 -26.96 -18.83 -3.04
C GLY A 307 -25.91 -18.80 -1.91
N ILE A 308 -25.13 -19.89 -1.72
CA ILE A 308 -23.92 -19.90 -0.89
C ILE A 308 -22.71 -19.79 -1.84
N ALA A 309 -22.23 -18.59 -2.05
CA ALA A 309 -21.21 -18.28 -3.03
C ALA A 309 -19.92 -19.13 -2.94
N PRO A 310 -19.34 -19.44 -1.76
CA PRO A 310 -18.16 -20.31 -1.64
C PRO A 310 -18.39 -21.74 -2.15
N VAL A 311 -19.61 -22.25 -2.12
CA VAL A 311 -19.95 -23.61 -2.57
C VAL A 311 -20.30 -23.62 -4.05
N GLY A 312 -20.88 -22.52 -4.53
CA GLY A 312 -21.34 -22.34 -5.92
C GLY A 312 -22.61 -23.14 -6.24
N GLU A 313 -22.88 -23.35 -7.54
CA GLU A 313 -24.03 -24.15 -7.99
C GLU A 313 -23.86 -25.63 -7.65
N GLN A 314 -25.00 -26.33 -7.50
CA GLN A 314 -24.99 -27.74 -7.12
C GLN A 314 -24.19 -28.61 -8.09
N LYS A 315 -23.20 -29.31 -7.53
CA LYS A 315 -22.37 -30.31 -8.20
C LYS A 315 -22.42 -31.62 -7.41
N ASN A 316 -22.05 -32.72 -8.04
CA ASN A 316 -21.88 -33.98 -7.34
C ASN A 316 -20.59 -33.98 -6.50
N SER A 317 -20.58 -33.15 -5.43
CA SER A 317 -19.46 -32.96 -4.53
C SER A 317 -19.85 -33.37 -3.10
N TRP A 318 -18.84 -33.66 -2.29
CA TRP A 318 -19.00 -34.10 -0.92
C TRP A 318 -19.78 -33.11 -0.05
N ILE A 319 -19.55 -31.82 -0.24
CA ILE A 319 -20.22 -30.75 0.52
C ILE A 319 -21.73 -30.71 0.25
N PHE A 320 -22.15 -30.93 -1.02
CA PHE A 320 -23.58 -30.95 -1.35
C PHE A 320 -24.29 -32.16 -0.75
N LYS A 321 -23.63 -33.33 -0.61
CA LYS A 321 -24.20 -34.49 0.09
C LYS A 321 -24.43 -34.20 1.57
N GLN A 322 -23.54 -33.44 2.20
CA GLN A 322 -23.73 -33.00 3.59
C GLN A 322 -24.88 -31.99 3.72
N LEU A 323 -24.98 -31.04 2.79
CA LEU A 323 -26.09 -30.08 2.75
C LEU A 323 -27.44 -30.75 2.50
N ASP A 324 -27.51 -31.81 1.68
CA ASP A 324 -28.73 -32.60 1.48
C ASP A 324 -29.19 -33.26 2.79
N LEU A 325 -28.28 -33.82 3.59
CA LEU A 325 -28.62 -34.42 4.89
C LEU A 325 -29.13 -33.40 5.91
N ILE A 326 -28.53 -32.19 5.90
CA ILE A 326 -29.00 -31.07 6.74
C ILE A 326 -30.42 -30.66 6.28
N ALA A 327 -30.63 -30.59 4.95
CA ALA A 327 -31.90 -30.23 4.38
C ALA A 327 -33.02 -31.21 4.75
N GLU A 328 -32.74 -32.53 4.70
CA GLU A 328 -33.66 -33.59 5.11
C GLU A 328 -34.00 -33.49 6.61
N ARG A 329 -33.00 -33.28 7.47
CA ARG A 329 -33.21 -33.19 8.92
C ARG A 329 -34.01 -31.98 9.35
N TYR A 330 -33.72 -30.81 8.74
CA TYR A 330 -34.43 -29.56 9.04
C TYR A 330 -35.63 -29.27 8.15
N LYS A 331 -36.07 -30.28 7.35
CA LYS A 331 -37.30 -30.26 6.52
C LYS A 331 -37.40 -29.09 5.54
N PHE A 332 -36.31 -28.76 4.86
CA PHE A 332 -36.26 -27.81 3.75
C PHE A 332 -35.64 -28.46 2.50
N LYS A 333 -35.73 -27.80 1.35
CA LYS A 333 -35.17 -28.29 0.09
C LYS A 333 -34.04 -27.35 -0.36
N LEU A 334 -32.97 -27.87 -0.96
CA LEU A 334 -31.88 -27.05 -1.49
C LEU A 334 -32.32 -26.09 -2.59
N ASN A 335 -33.50 -26.30 -3.18
CA ASN A 335 -34.16 -25.39 -4.13
C ASN A 335 -34.89 -24.20 -3.45
N ASP A 336 -35.13 -24.24 -2.15
CA ASP A 336 -35.81 -23.16 -1.46
C ASP A 336 -34.89 -21.94 -1.37
N PRO A 337 -35.42 -20.72 -1.54
CA PRO A 337 -34.65 -19.51 -1.29
C PRO A 337 -34.09 -19.48 0.14
N ILE A 338 -32.88 -19.01 0.32
CA ILE A 338 -32.17 -19.02 1.63
C ILE A 338 -33.01 -18.30 2.71
N ASN A 339 -33.72 -17.23 2.36
CA ASN A 339 -34.59 -16.49 3.29
C ASN A 339 -35.81 -17.30 3.80
N LYS A 340 -36.14 -18.43 3.16
CA LYS A 340 -37.21 -19.34 3.58
C LYS A 340 -36.71 -20.55 4.38
N ILE A 341 -35.41 -20.77 4.44
CA ILE A 341 -34.79 -21.86 5.21
C ILE A 341 -34.86 -21.51 6.71
N PRO A 342 -35.16 -22.52 7.58
CA PRO A 342 -35.17 -22.30 9.03
C PRO A 342 -33.82 -21.67 9.52
N LYS A 343 -33.92 -20.71 10.43
CA LYS A 343 -32.72 -19.99 10.95
C LYS A 343 -31.70 -20.93 11.60
N GLU A 344 -32.18 -21.97 12.28
CA GLU A 344 -31.34 -23.00 12.92
C GLU A 344 -30.51 -23.79 11.88
N ALA A 345 -31.16 -24.16 10.76
CA ALA A 345 -30.47 -24.82 9.66
C ALA A 345 -29.38 -23.91 9.02
N ILE A 346 -29.70 -22.64 8.82
CA ILE A 346 -28.71 -21.65 8.32
C ILE A 346 -27.53 -21.48 9.29
N GLN A 347 -27.78 -21.47 10.59
CA GLN A 347 -26.73 -21.42 11.61
C GLN A 347 -25.78 -22.62 11.53
N ILE A 348 -26.34 -23.81 11.36
CA ILE A 348 -25.54 -25.05 11.22
C ILE A 348 -24.79 -25.06 9.90
N ILE A 349 -25.42 -24.63 8.81
CA ILE A 349 -24.75 -24.52 7.51
C ILE A 349 -23.56 -23.54 7.58
N LEU A 350 -23.74 -22.42 8.26
CA LEU A 350 -22.67 -21.41 8.37
C LEU A 350 -21.59 -21.80 9.38
N ASN A 351 -21.95 -22.18 10.58
CA ASN A 351 -21.03 -22.31 11.71
C ASN A 351 -20.67 -23.76 12.09
N GLY A 352 -21.37 -24.74 11.49
CA GLY A 352 -21.27 -26.14 11.91
C GLY A 352 -22.10 -26.44 13.14
N GLY A 353 -22.14 -27.69 13.56
CA GLY A 353 -22.82 -28.17 14.76
C GLY A 353 -22.10 -29.37 15.35
N ASN A 354 -22.38 -29.69 16.63
CA ASN A 354 -21.84 -30.88 17.29
C ASN A 354 -22.59 -32.17 16.89
N GLU A 355 -23.33 -32.12 15.78
CA GLU A 355 -24.18 -33.21 15.33
C GLU A 355 -23.47 -34.01 14.24
N SER A 356 -23.30 -35.31 14.47
CA SER A 356 -22.77 -36.23 13.46
C SER A 356 -23.83 -36.67 12.46
N PHE A 357 -23.49 -36.68 11.19
CA PHE A 357 -24.34 -37.12 10.08
C PHE A 357 -23.80 -38.45 9.51
N LYS A 358 -24.72 -39.42 9.30
CA LYS A 358 -24.35 -40.72 8.69
C LYS A 358 -24.45 -40.59 7.17
N ILE A 359 -23.32 -40.68 6.50
CA ILE A 359 -23.26 -40.70 5.02
C ILE A 359 -22.97 -42.13 4.55
N THR A 360 -23.83 -42.64 3.69
CA THR A 360 -23.62 -43.90 2.99
C THR A 360 -23.00 -43.64 1.62
N SER A 361 -21.78 -44.05 1.39
CA SER A 361 -21.11 -43.96 0.10
C SER A 361 -21.00 -45.36 -0.55
N LYS A 362 -21.51 -45.46 -1.80
CA LYS A 362 -21.32 -46.66 -2.64
C LYS A 362 -20.23 -46.33 -3.67
N ALA A 363 -19.08 -46.99 -3.51
CA ALA A 363 -18.00 -46.94 -4.50
C ALA A 363 -17.53 -48.35 -4.83
N ALA A 364 -17.48 -48.68 -6.12
CA ALA A 364 -17.02 -49.98 -6.62
C ALA A 364 -17.71 -51.20 -5.97
N GLY A 365 -19.05 -51.10 -5.73
CA GLY A 365 -19.83 -52.20 -5.12
C GLY A 365 -19.75 -52.32 -3.59
N VAL A 366 -18.94 -51.53 -2.93
CA VAL A 366 -18.80 -51.54 -1.46
C VAL A 366 -19.56 -50.37 -0.87
N THR A 367 -20.48 -50.66 0.06
CA THR A 367 -21.22 -49.66 0.85
C THR A 367 -20.44 -49.35 2.12
N ARG A 368 -19.98 -48.11 2.30
CA ARG A 368 -19.34 -47.66 3.52
C ARG A 368 -20.17 -46.56 4.19
N ASN A 369 -20.40 -46.68 5.48
CA ASN A 369 -21.06 -45.69 6.30
C ASN A 369 -19.98 -44.87 7.02
N TYR A 370 -20.06 -43.58 6.91
CA TYR A 370 -19.20 -42.61 7.60
C TYR A 370 -20.05 -41.76 8.54
N GLU A 371 -19.62 -41.58 9.77
CA GLU A 371 -20.13 -40.54 10.66
C GLU A 371 -19.23 -39.30 10.50
N ILE A 372 -19.81 -38.18 10.18
CA ILE A 372 -19.07 -36.96 9.89
C ILE A 372 -19.78 -35.78 10.56
N ASP A 373 -18.97 -34.96 11.21
CA ASP A 373 -19.41 -33.68 11.74
C ASP A 373 -19.29 -32.61 10.65
N PHE A 374 -20.33 -31.82 10.49
CA PHE A 374 -20.30 -30.73 9.52
C PHE A 374 -19.59 -29.52 10.13
N GLU A 375 -18.39 -29.17 9.60
CA GLU A 375 -17.56 -28.10 10.17
C GLU A 375 -18.13 -26.69 9.97
N GLY A 376 -19.11 -26.52 9.07
CA GLY A 376 -19.68 -25.23 8.68
C GLY A 376 -18.86 -24.49 7.63
N ILE A 377 -19.55 -23.68 6.82
CA ILE A 377 -18.93 -22.95 5.70
C ILE A 377 -17.90 -21.93 6.19
N VAL A 378 -18.17 -21.25 7.32
CA VAL A 378 -17.25 -20.26 7.91
C VAL A 378 -15.94 -20.93 8.36
N SER A 379 -16.05 -22.08 9.06
CA SER A 379 -14.88 -22.86 9.49
C SER A 379 -14.12 -23.41 8.30
N PHE A 380 -14.83 -23.90 7.28
CA PHE A 380 -14.22 -24.37 6.03
C PHE A 380 -13.38 -23.27 5.34
N ILE A 381 -13.94 -22.06 5.17
CA ILE A 381 -13.22 -20.92 4.58
C ILE A 381 -11.97 -20.58 5.42
N ASN A 382 -12.14 -20.51 6.76
CA ASN A 382 -11.02 -20.22 7.67
C ASN A 382 -9.90 -21.28 7.59
N ASN A 383 -10.27 -22.55 7.51
CA ASN A 383 -9.33 -23.67 7.39
C ASN A 383 -8.60 -23.63 6.05
N GLN A 384 -9.31 -23.36 4.94
CA GLN A 384 -8.68 -23.18 3.62
C GLN A 384 -7.72 -22.00 3.59
N TYR A 385 -8.07 -20.88 4.24
CA TYR A 385 -7.22 -19.71 4.34
C TYR A 385 -5.94 -19.97 5.15
N LYS A 386 -6.06 -20.62 6.32
CA LYS A 386 -4.94 -20.84 7.24
C LYS A 386 -4.03 -22.00 6.81
N ASN A 387 -4.61 -23.13 6.45
CA ASN A 387 -3.92 -24.42 6.37
C ASN A 387 -3.61 -24.89 4.94
N SER A 388 -4.23 -24.32 3.90
CA SER A 388 -3.93 -24.73 2.52
C SER A 388 -2.52 -24.31 2.10
N GLU A 389 -1.78 -25.16 1.41
CA GLU A 389 -0.50 -24.81 0.78
C GLU A 389 -0.68 -24.05 -0.55
N SER A 390 -1.83 -24.20 -1.19
CA SER A 390 -2.13 -23.58 -2.47
C SER A 390 -2.44 -22.09 -2.34
N THR A 391 -1.63 -21.24 -3.00
CA THR A 391 -1.86 -19.78 -3.08
C THR A 391 -3.17 -19.42 -3.75
N SER A 392 -3.65 -20.24 -4.69
CA SER A 392 -4.95 -20.07 -5.37
C SER A 392 -6.11 -20.27 -4.42
N ILE A 393 -6.05 -21.30 -3.56
CA ILE A 393 -7.09 -21.59 -2.57
C ILE A 393 -7.10 -20.52 -1.47
N LYS A 394 -5.93 -20.08 -1.00
CA LYS A 394 -5.85 -18.95 -0.04
C LYS A 394 -6.44 -17.66 -0.61
N ARG A 395 -6.20 -17.38 -1.89
CA ARG A 395 -6.78 -16.20 -2.56
C ARG A 395 -8.29 -16.34 -2.68
N TRP A 396 -8.78 -17.50 -3.10
CA TRP A 396 -10.21 -17.79 -3.16
C TRP A 396 -10.88 -17.61 -1.78
N ALA A 397 -10.31 -18.16 -0.71
CA ALA A 397 -10.84 -18.01 0.64
C ALA A 397 -10.86 -16.53 1.08
N LYS A 398 -9.82 -15.76 0.73
CA LYS A 398 -9.71 -14.33 1.04
C LYS A 398 -10.81 -13.49 0.36
N ASP A 399 -11.34 -13.91 -0.78
CA ASP A 399 -12.43 -13.20 -1.48
C ASP A 399 -13.73 -13.15 -0.64
N PHE A 400 -13.92 -14.12 0.28
CA PHE A 400 -15.04 -14.19 1.21
C PHE A 400 -14.77 -13.58 2.58
N MET A 401 -13.60 -12.98 2.78
CA MET A 401 -13.19 -12.37 4.04
C MET A 401 -13.09 -10.85 3.92
N ASP A 402 -13.21 -10.18 5.06
CA ASP A 402 -12.87 -8.76 5.22
C ASP A 402 -11.68 -8.60 6.14
N GLU A 403 -10.87 -7.59 5.88
CA GLU A 403 -9.79 -7.19 6.78
C GLU A 403 -10.41 -6.36 7.92
N VAL A 404 -10.32 -6.86 9.15
CA VAL A 404 -10.83 -6.20 10.36
C VAL A 404 -9.69 -5.91 11.32
N THR A 405 -9.86 -4.90 12.17
CA THR A 405 -8.87 -4.58 13.20
C THR A 405 -8.71 -5.76 14.17
N CYS A 406 -7.49 -6.18 14.42
CA CYS A 406 -7.19 -7.28 15.34
C CYS A 406 -7.72 -6.97 16.75
N SER A 407 -8.64 -7.79 17.27
CA SER A 407 -9.26 -7.63 18.59
C SER A 407 -8.27 -7.81 19.75
N SER A 408 -7.22 -8.61 19.56
CA SER A 408 -6.20 -8.87 20.60
C SER A 408 -5.30 -7.67 20.86
N CYS A 409 -4.87 -6.95 19.80
CA CYS A 409 -3.98 -5.79 19.95
C CYS A 409 -4.65 -4.46 19.59
N ASN A 410 -5.94 -4.44 19.26
CA ASN A 410 -6.69 -3.24 18.86
C ASN A 410 -5.96 -2.41 17.78
N GLY A 411 -5.36 -3.12 16.79
CA GLY A 411 -4.61 -2.51 15.71
C GLY A 411 -3.19 -2.01 16.09
N ASN A 412 -2.74 -2.20 17.33
CA ASN A 412 -1.42 -1.72 17.77
C ASN A 412 -0.24 -2.59 17.32
N ARG A 413 -0.49 -3.73 16.66
CA ARG A 413 0.50 -4.65 16.08
C ARG A 413 1.42 -5.36 17.07
N LEU A 414 1.57 -4.86 18.30
CA LEU A 414 2.50 -5.32 19.32
C LEU A 414 1.80 -6.15 20.40
N LYS A 415 2.59 -6.91 21.15
CA LYS A 415 2.16 -7.60 22.39
C LYS A 415 1.78 -6.60 23.47
N LYS A 416 0.95 -7.03 24.42
CA LYS A 416 0.49 -6.19 25.55
C LYS A 416 1.66 -5.66 26.39
N GLU A 417 2.67 -6.48 26.63
CA GLU A 417 3.85 -6.13 27.42
C GLU A 417 4.60 -4.94 26.76
N ALA A 418 4.84 -5.01 25.43
CA ALA A 418 5.52 -3.95 24.70
C ALA A 418 4.77 -2.62 24.73
N LEU A 419 3.43 -2.66 24.79
CA LEU A 419 2.58 -1.46 24.84
C LEU A 419 2.54 -0.81 26.22
N HIS A 420 3.06 -1.48 27.27
CA HIS A 420 3.14 -0.95 28.63
C HIS A 420 4.49 -0.33 28.98
N PHE A 421 5.41 -0.25 28.02
CA PHE A 421 6.55 0.65 28.09
C PHE A 421 6.12 2.03 27.61
N LYS A 422 6.33 3.08 28.44
CA LYS A 422 5.83 4.43 28.17
C LYS A 422 6.94 5.47 28.39
N ILE A 423 6.90 6.52 27.56
CA ILE A 423 7.64 7.77 27.74
C ILE A 423 6.58 8.87 27.84
N LEU A 424 6.56 9.62 28.94
CA LEU A 424 5.52 10.65 29.21
C LEU A 424 4.08 10.14 28.97
N ASN A 425 3.77 8.97 29.51
CA ASN A 425 2.46 8.30 29.38
C ASN A 425 2.06 7.87 27.95
N LYS A 426 2.96 7.91 26.99
CA LYS A 426 2.74 7.44 25.60
C LYS A 426 3.57 6.18 25.34
N ASN A 427 2.94 5.17 24.75
CA ASN A 427 3.64 4.01 24.24
C ASN A 427 4.08 4.22 22.78
N ILE A 428 4.90 3.31 22.24
CA ILE A 428 5.43 3.43 20.88
C ILE A 428 4.32 3.44 19.80
N SER A 429 3.22 2.72 20.01
CA SER A 429 2.10 2.69 19.06
C SER A 429 1.31 4.00 19.10
N ASP A 430 1.17 4.63 20.26
CA ASP A 430 0.55 5.96 20.38
C ASP A 430 1.32 6.98 19.56
N LEU A 431 2.65 6.99 19.66
CA LEU A 431 3.51 7.87 18.87
C LEU A 431 3.42 7.56 17.38
N ALA A 432 3.41 6.28 17.00
CA ALA A 432 3.32 5.88 15.60
C ALA A 432 1.97 6.27 14.94
N LYS A 433 0.91 6.44 15.73
CA LYS A 433 -0.43 6.86 15.27
C LYS A 433 -0.64 8.38 15.25
N MET A 434 0.28 9.14 15.82
CA MET A 434 0.26 10.60 15.71
C MET A 434 0.57 11.01 14.27
N ASP A 435 -0.06 12.10 13.81
CA ASP A 435 0.42 12.72 12.58
C ASP A 435 1.81 13.35 12.78
N VAL A 436 2.55 13.53 11.70
CA VAL A 436 3.94 14.01 11.75
C VAL A 436 4.04 15.36 12.47
N THR A 437 3.03 16.25 12.33
CA THR A 437 2.98 17.53 13.03
C THR A 437 2.81 17.37 14.54
N GLU A 438 1.89 16.50 14.97
CA GLU A 438 1.69 16.19 16.39
C GLU A 438 2.94 15.53 16.98
N LEU A 439 3.55 14.63 16.22
CA LEU A 439 4.76 13.94 16.63
C LEU A 439 5.95 14.89 16.79
N ALA A 440 6.14 15.83 15.86
CA ALA A 440 7.18 16.87 15.95
C ALA A 440 7.03 17.68 17.26
N LYS A 441 5.82 18.18 17.54
CA LYS A 441 5.53 18.93 18.77
C LYS A 441 5.77 18.13 20.04
N TRP A 442 5.45 16.83 20.01
CA TRP A 442 5.70 15.96 21.15
C TRP A 442 7.20 15.82 21.42
N PHE A 443 8.03 15.70 20.35
CA PHE A 443 9.49 15.62 20.47
C PHE A 443 10.15 16.93 20.89
N GLU A 444 9.55 18.10 20.64
CA GLU A 444 10.00 19.39 21.18
C GLU A 444 9.87 19.45 22.71
N VAL A 445 8.80 18.83 23.25
CA VAL A 445 8.49 18.89 24.68
C VAL A 445 9.18 17.79 25.47
N VAL A 446 9.47 16.63 24.85
CA VAL A 446 9.94 15.43 25.57
C VAL A 446 11.29 15.65 26.24
N GLU A 447 12.23 16.36 25.60
CA GLU A 447 13.58 16.61 26.14
C GLU A 447 13.54 17.33 27.50
N ASN A 448 12.64 18.30 27.65
CA ASN A 448 12.51 19.08 28.87
C ASN A 448 11.83 18.30 30.02
N LYS A 449 11.33 17.09 29.77
CA LYS A 449 10.58 16.29 30.75
C LYS A 449 11.24 14.94 31.07
N LEU A 450 12.29 14.58 30.36
CA LEU A 450 13.10 13.41 30.66
C LEU A 450 14.01 13.69 31.87
N SER A 451 14.33 12.66 32.64
CA SER A 451 15.37 12.76 33.67
C SER A 451 16.75 12.89 33.01
N ASP A 452 17.72 13.47 33.73
CA ASP A 452 19.10 13.68 33.25
C ASP A 452 19.72 12.38 32.72
N LYS A 453 19.47 11.26 33.41
CA LYS A 453 19.90 9.93 32.98
C LYS A 453 19.29 9.51 31.67
N GLN A 454 17.98 9.69 31.49
CA GLN A 454 17.29 9.37 30.26
C GLN A 454 17.73 10.28 29.13
N LEU A 455 17.93 11.57 29.39
CA LEU A 455 18.36 12.55 28.40
C LEU A 455 19.78 12.22 27.87
N THR A 456 20.72 11.90 28.77
CA THR A 456 22.07 11.50 28.39
C THR A 456 22.08 10.29 27.45
N ILE A 457 21.21 9.30 27.70
CA ILE A 457 21.10 8.08 26.87
C ILE A 457 20.39 8.37 25.55
N ALA A 458 19.39 9.26 25.53
CA ALA A 458 18.49 9.48 24.40
C ALA A 458 18.92 10.60 23.46
N SER A 459 19.87 11.47 23.83
CA SER A 459 20.20 12.72 23.12
C SER A 459 20.45 12.52 21.62
N GLU A 460 21.33 11.60 21.24
CA GLU A 460 21.64 11.32 19.82
C GLU A 460 20.45 10.70 19.09
N ILE A 461 19.68 9.81 19.77
CA ILE A 461 18.50 9.18 19.19
C ILE A 461 17.41 10.24 18.92
N LEU A 462 17.22 11.17 19.84
CA LEU A 462 16.23 12.26 19.71
C LEU A 462 16.60 13.20 18.57
N LYS A 463 17.88 13.52 18.41
CA LYS A 463 18.39 14.34 17.30
C LYS A 463 18.09 13.69 15.95
N GLU A 464 18.37 12.38 15.80
CA GLU A 464 18.11 11.62 14.58
C GLU A 464 16.60 11.55 14.25
N ILE A 465 15.76 11.33 15.27
CA ILE A 465 14.30 11.30 15.08
C ILE A 465 13.79 12.68 14.64
N LYS A 466 14.20 13.76 15.32
CA LYS A 466 13.77 15.13 14.99
C LYS A 466 14.17 15.52 13.57
N THR A 467 15.40 15.19 13.18
CA THR A 467 15.91 15.47 11.83
C THR A 467 15.05 14.77 10.76
N ARG A 468 14.75 13.47 10.93
CA ARG A 468 13.91 12.73 9.98
C ARG A 468 12.45 13.19 9.95
N ILE A 469 11.90 13.58 11.10
CA ILE A 469 10.56 14.18 11.17
C ILE A 469 10.54 15.51 10.40
N GLN A 470 11.58 16.35 10.55
CA GLN A 470 11.68 17.62 9.84
C GLN A 470 11.70 17.43 8.33
N PHE A 471 12.42 16.42 7.81
CA PHE A 471 12.41 16.12 6.37
C PHE A 471 11.03 15.72 5.85
N LEU A 472 10.23 15.00 6.63
CA LEU A 472 8.83 14.70 6.25
C LEU A 472 7.96 15.96 6.21
N LEU A 473 8.18 16.90 7.13
CA LEU A 473 7.50 18.20 7.13
C LEU A 473 7.92 19.05 5.93
N ASP A 474 9.20 19.07 5.60
CA ASP A 474 9.75 19.84 4.48
C ASP A 474 9.18 19.39 3.12
N VAL A 475 8.95 18.08 2.93
CA VAL A 475 8.32 17.57 1.69
C VAL A 475 6.78 17.59 1.73
N GLY A 476 6.16 18.24 2.72
CA GLY A 476 4.70 18.42 2.81
C GLY A 476 3.91 17.16 3.18
N LEU A 477 4.49 16.25 3.97
CA LEU A 477 3.85 15.02 4.46
C LEU A 477 3.43 15.11 5.94
N ASP A 478 3.09 16.31 6.39
CA ASP A 478 2.73 16.68 7.76
C ASP A 478 1.49 15.94 8.30
N TYR A 479 0.60 15.53 7.44
CA TYR A 479 -0.66 14.83 7.76
C TYR A 479 -0.53 13.31 7.87
N LEU A 480 0.57 12.71 7.45
CA LEU A 480 0.79 11.27 7.56
C LEU A 480 1.09 10.86 9.00
N ASN A 481 0.84 9.59 9.32
CA ASN A 481 1.32 8.96 10.53
C ASN A 481 2.31 7.83 10.22
N LEU A 482 3.15 7.47 11.19
CA LEU A 482 4.20 6.46 11.00
C LEU A 482 3.65 5.04 10.82
N ASP A 483 2.45 4.75 11.32
CA ASP A 483 1.81 3.42 11.24
C ASP A 483 1.14 3.17 9.88
N ARG A 484 0.99 4.20 9.05
CA ARG A 484 0.35 4.08 7.73
C ARG A 484 1.14 3.14 6.84
N THR A 485 0.45 2.13 6.28
CA THR A 485 1.08 1.11 5.44
C THR A 485 1.45 1.64 4.07
N SER A 486 2.58 1.19 3.52
CA SER A 486 3.04 1.56 2.16
C SER A 486 2.01 1.25 1.07
N LYS A 487 1.20 0.20 1.25
CA LYS A 487 0.13 -0.19 0.33
C LYS A 487 -0.97 0.88 0.20
N SER A 488 -1.18 1.69 1.22
CA SER A 488 -2.22 2.72 1.27
C SER A 488 -1.75 4.10 0.80
N LEU A 489 -0.47 4.25 0.48
CA LEU A 489 0.11 5.49 -0.01
C LEU A 489 -0.20 5.70 -1.49
N SER A 490 -0.46 6.95 -1.88
CA SER A 490 -0.45 7.34 -3.28
C SER A 490 0.97 7.29 -3.86
N GLY A 491 1.09 7.28 -5.20
CA GLY A 491 2.39 7.31 -5.87
C GLY A 491 3.25 8.49 -5.44
N GLY A 492 2.68 9.68 -5.41
CA GLY A 492 3.38 10.89 -4.99
C GLY A 492 3.74 10.90 -3.50
N GLU A 493 2.89 10.38 -2.59
CA GLU A 493 3.23 10.22 -1.16
C GLU A 493 4.44 9.30 -0.98
N ALA A 494 4.45 8.15 -1.67
CA ALA A 494 5.55 7.19 -1.60
C ALA A 494 6.86 7.76 -2.15
N GLN A 495 6.80 8.54 -3.24
CA GLN A 495 7.93 9.21 -3.84
C GLN A 495 8.52 10.27 -2.90
N ARG A 496 7.69 11.12 -2.28
CA ARG A 496 8.12 12.14 -1.32
C ARG A 496 8.71 11.55 -0.04
N ILE A 497 8.18 10.41 0.44
CA ILE A 497 8.81 9.68 1.56
C ILE A 497 10.23 9.24 1.19
N ARG A 498 10.44 8.72 -0.02
CA ARG A 498 11.79 8.36 -0.49
C ARG A 498 12.69 9.59 -0.61
N LEU A 499 12.16 10.69 -1.15
CA LEU A 499 12.91 11.94 -1.23
C LEU A 499 13.34 12.42 0.16
N ALA A 500 12.41 12.46 1.14
CA ALA A 500 12.72 12.81 2.53
C ALA A 500 13.81 11.91 3.12
N THR A 501 13.76 10.60 2.85
CA THR A 501 14.78 9.66 3.31
C THR A 501 16.14 9.94 2.66
N GLN A 502 16.18 10.27 1.37
CA GLN A 502 17.44 10.59 0.66
C GLN A 502 18.05 11.92 1.11
N ILE A 503 17.24 12.97 1.32
CA ILE A 503 17.70 14.22 1.92
C ILE A 503 18.31 13.92 3.30
N GLY A 504 17.69 13.04 4.07
CA GLY A 504 18.15 12.60 5.40
C GLY A 504 19.47 11.85 5.39
N SER A 505 19.84 11.21 4.27
CA SER A 505 21.13 10.51 4.15
C SER A 505 22.33 11.46 4.05
N GLN A 506 22.11 12.74 3.75
CA GLN A 506 23.14 13.77 3.58
C GLN A 506 24.27 13.37 2.62
N LEU A 507 23.97 12.56 1.61
CA LEU A 507 24.94 12.19 0.58
C LEU A 507 25.31 13.41 -0.26
N VAL A 508 26.57 13.50 -0.64
CA VAL A 508 27.15 14.59 -1.43
C VAL A 508 27.75 14.04 -2.72
N GLY A 509 27.72 14.81 -3.81
CA GLY A 509 28.30 14.42 -5.09
C GLY A 509 27.51 13.35 -5.83
N VAL A 510 26.24 13.19 -5.54
CA VAL A 510 25.30 12.21 -6.15
C VAL A 510 24.46 12.90 -7.23
N LEU A 511 24.11 12.16 -8.27
CA LEU A 511 23.09 12.55 -9.23
C LEU A 511 21.74 11.95 -8.84
N TYR A 512 20.80 12.77 -8.42
CA TYR A 512 19.43 12.37 -8.16
C TYR A 512 18.59 12.54 -9.42
N ILE A 513 17.85 11.49 -9.82
CA ILE A 513 16.93 11.54 -10.96
C ILE A 513 15.51 11.29 -10.43
N LEU A 514 14.62 12.26 -10.65
CA LEU A 514 13.24 12.22 -10.16
C LEU A 514 12.26 12.21 -11.34
N ASP A 515 11.20 11.37 -11.22
CA ASP A 515 10.12 11.27 -12.20
C ASP A 515 8.87 11.96 -11.68
N GLU A 516 8.57 13.15 -12.21
CA GLU A 516 7.36 13.94 -11.94
C GLU A 516 7.04 14.05 -10.41
N PRO A 517 7.94 14.61 -9.60
CA PRO A 517 7.76 14.63 -8.14
C PRO A 517 6.62 15.55 -7.66
N SER A 518 6.10 16.46 -8.50
CA SER A 518 4.97 17.35 -8.20
C SER A 518 3.60 16.65 -8.22
N ILE A 519 3.54 15.38 -8.63
CA ILE A 519 2.30 14.63 -8.82
C ILE A 519 1.45 14.57 -7.55
N GLY A 520 0.14 14.85 -7.69
CA GLY A 520 -0.85 14.81 -6.62
C GLY A 520 -0.62 15.88 -5.55
N LEU A 521 0.21 16.88 -5.82
CA LEU A 521 0.38 18.05 -4.97
C LEU A 521 -0.62 19.17 -5.31
N HIS A 522 -1.12 19.77 -4.25
CA HIS A 522 -1.76 21.07 -4.37
C HIS A 522 -0.68 22.14 -4.57
N GLN A 523 -0.97 23.21 -5.33
CA GLN A 523 -0.02 24.30 -5.62
C GLN A 523 0.66 24.88 -4.36
N ARG A 524 -0.06 24.93 -3.24
CA ARG A 524 0.52 25.36 -1.95
C ARG A 524 1.69 24.46 -1.49
N ASP A 525 1.59 23.15 -1.74
CA ASP A 525 2.58 22.18 -1.27
C ASP A 525 3.73 22.00 -2.26
N ASN A 526 3.56 22.49 -3.53
CA ASN A 526 4.55 22.45 -4.59
C ASN A 526 5.82 23.25 -4.22
N GLN A 527 5.65 24.43 -3.61
CA GLN A 527 6.78 25.25 -3.17
C GLN A 527 7.68 24.51 -2.16
N LYS A 528 7.09 23.78 -1.21
CA LYS A 528 7.87 23.00 -0.23
C LYS A 528 8.73 21.92 -0.91
N LEU A 529 8.18 21.29 -1.94
CA LEU A 529 8.92 20.30 -2.73
C LEU A 529 10.09 20.97 -3.46
N ILE A 530 9.86 22.10 -4.13
CA ILE A 530 10.90 22.87 -4.83
C ILE A 530 12.00 23.25 -3.85
N ASP A 531 11.65 23.82 -2.70
CA ASP A 531 12.61 24.21 -1.66
C ASP A 531 13.45 23.00 -1.17
N SER A 532 12.84 21.81 -1.10
CA SER A 532 13.52 20.57 -0.71
C SER A 532 14.51 20.10 -1.77
N LEU A 533 14.18 20.22 -3.06
CA LEU A 533 15.08 19.89 -4.18
C LEU A 533 16.24 20.90 -4.28
N VAL A 534 15.96 22.18 -4.05
CA VAL A 534 16.98 23.22 -3.96
C VAL A 534 17.95 22.95 -2.81
N LYS A 535 17.46 22.59 -1.61
CA LYS A 535 18.30 22.17 -0.49
C LYS A 535 19.17 20.96 -0.86
N LEU A 536 18.60 19.96 -1.54
CA LEU A 536 19.34 18.77 -1.99
C LEU A 536 20.47 19.12 -2.97
N ARG A 537 20.23 20.06 -3.87
CA ARG A 537 21.27 20.65 -4.76
C ARG A 537 22.34 21.39 -3.97
N ASP A 538 21.95 22.26 -3.04
CA ASP A 538 22.85 23.16 -2.30
C ASP A 538 23.82 22.41 -1.36
N ILE A 539 23.50 21.16 -1.00
CA ILE A 539 24.41 20.26 -0.29
C ILE A 539 25.58 19.79 -1.18
N GLY A 540 25.52 20.03 -2.52
CA GLY A 540 26.56 19.64 -3.49
C GLY A 540 26.15 18.43 -4.34
N ASN A 541 24.86 18.26 -4.63
CA ASN A 541 24.33 17.22 -5.50
C ASN A 541 23.83 17.78 -6.83
N SER A 542 23.80 16.94 -7.85
CA SER A 542 23.12 17.23 -9.11
C SER A 542 21.69 16.67 -9.03
N VAL A 543 20.70 17.46 -9.42
CA VAL A 543 19.30 17.06 -9.36
C VAL A 543 18.69 17.17 -10.74
N LEU A 544 18.32 16.04 -11.33
CA LEU A 544 17.69 15.93 -12.65
C LEU A 544 16.23 15.54 -12.48
N VAL A 545 15.31 16.38 -12.94
CA VAL A 545 13.88 16.19 -12.75
C VAL A 545 13.18 16.11 -14.10
N VAL A 546 12.41 15.06 -14.33
CA VAL A 546 11.46 15.00 -15.47
C VAL A 546 10.16 15.64 -14.99
N GLU A 547 9.76 16.79 -15.56
CA GLU A 547 8.62 17.55 -15.07
C GLU A 547 7.87 18.35 -16.12
N HIS A 548 6.61 18.69 -15.79
CA HIS A 548 5.72 19.51 -16.61
C HIS A 548 5.13 20.69 -15.83
N ASP A 549 5.37 20.75 -14.52
CA ASP A 549 4.84 21.82 -13.67
C ASP A 549 5.56 23.14 -13.96
N LYS A 550 4.77 24.23 -14.12
CA LYS A 550 5.29 25.56 -14.46
C LYS A 550 6.21 26.12 -13.38
N ASP A 551 5.83 25.97 -12.09
CA ASP A 551 6.61 26.49 -10.98
C ASP A 551 7.96 25.77 -10.87
N MET A 552 7.98 24.45 -11.10
CA MET A 552 9.21 23.67 -11.12
C MET A 552 10.15 24.08 -12.26
N ILE A 553 9.61 24.31 -13.47
CA ILE A 553 10.39 24.77 -14.63
C ILE A 553 10.95 26.18 -14.37
N GLU A 554 10.19 27.06 -13.73
CA GLU A 554 10.60 28.44 -13.40
C GLU A 554 11.76 28.49 -12.39
N HIS A 555 11.79 27.56 -11.42
CA HIS A 555 12.82 27.48 -10.38
C HIS A 555 14.06 26.66 -10.78
N ALA A 556 14.06 26.04 -11.98
CA ALA A 556 15.18 25.28 -12.48
C ALA A 556 16.39 26.16 -12.82
N ASP A 557 17.59 25.72 -12.49
CA ASP A 557 18.83 26.38 -12.93
C ASP A 557 19.05 26.20 -14.45
N PHE A 558 18.58 25.04 -14.99
CA PHE A 558 18.72 24.72 -16.41
C PHE A 558 17.56 23.82 -16.87
N VAL A 559 17.09 24.01 -18.10
CA VAL A 559 15.94 23.28 -18.67
C VAL A 559 16.29 22.69 -20.02
N PHE A 560 15.91 21.43 -20.24
CA PHE A 560 15.91 20.78 -21.54
C PHE A 560 14.47 20.55 -22.00
N ASP A 561 14.10 21.05 -23.17
CA ASP A 561 12.81 20.76 -23.82
C ASP A 561 13.00 19.73 -24.92
N ILE A 562 12.35 18.54 -24.76
CA ILE A 562 12.46 17.42 -25.70
C ILE A 562 11.21 17.33 -26.57
N GLY A 563 11.43 17.39 -27.87
CA GLY A 563 10.35 17.40 -28.86
C GLY A 563 10.83 17.06 -30.27
N PRO A 564 10.24 17.69 -31.28
CA PRO A 564 9.08 18.60 -31.25
C PRO A 564 7.72 17.91 -31.06
N GLY A 565 7.65 16.60 -31.19
CA GLY A 565 6.43 15.80 -31.07
C GLY A 565 6.61 14.58 -30.16
N ALA A 566 5.66 13.64 -30.24
CA ALA A 566 5.69 12.40 -29.47
C ALA A 566 6.09 11.19 -30.35
N GLY A 567 6.63 10.13 -29.73
CA GLY A 567 7.03 8.90 -30.38
C GLY A 567 8.08 9.14 -31.49
N ARG A 568 7.83 8.67 -32.71
CA ARG A 568 8.76 8.82 -33.84
C ARG A 568 9.04 10.27 -34.26
N HIS A 569 8.18 11.20 -33.85
CA HIS A 569 8.35 12.63 -34.14
C HIS A 569 9.03 13.37 -32.98
N GLY A 570 9.32 12.71 -31.87
CA GLY A 570 10.07 13.21 -30.76
C GLY A 570 11.57 12.87 -30.80
N GLY A 571 12.20 12.86 -29.64
CA GLY A 571 13.57 12.38 -29.45
C GLY A 571 14.67 13.34 -29.84
N LYS A 572 14.38 14.65 -29.96
CA LYS A 572 15.37 15.70 -30.18
C LYS A 572 15.28 16.75 -29.07
N ILE A 573 16.38 17.39 -28.76
CA ILE A 573 16.38 18.62 -27.96
C ILE A 573 15.93 19.75 -28.86
N VAL A 574 14.85 20.43 -28.48
CA VAL A 574 14.27 21.55 -29.23
C VAL A 574 14.65 22.91 -28.65
N SER A 575 14.93 22.93 -27.34
CA SER A 575 15.57 24.07 -26.69
C SER A 575 16.30 23.61 -25.42
N GLU A 576 17.34 24.34 -25.04
CA GLU A 576 18.10 24.15 -23.80
C GLU A 576 18.59 25.51 -23.30
N GLY A 577 18.72 25.64 -21.97
CA GLY A 577 19.20 26.86 -21.33
C GLY A 577 18.51 27.18 -20.03
N THR A 578 18.63 28.40 -19.55
CA THR A 578 17.92 28.93 -18.39
C THR A 578 16.44 29.17 -18.71
N PHE A 579 15.62 29.35 -17.68
CA PHE A 579 14.19 29.64 -17.86
C PHE A 579 13.93 30.88 -18.74
N GLU A 580 14.77 31.93 -18.63
CA GLU A 580 14.64 33.12 -19.44
C GLU A 580 15.01 32.89 -20.91
N GLU A 581 15.99 32.04 -21.18
CA GLU A 581 16.37 31.63 -22.53
C GLU A 581 15.26 30.78 -23.17
N LEU A 582 14.67 29.82 -22.39
CA LEU A 582 13.57 29.01 -22.86
C LEU A 582 12.38 29.84 -23.38
N LYS A 583 12.05 30.95 -22.72
CA LYS A 583 10.94 31.86 -23.13
C LYS A 583 11.16 32.47 -24.51
N GLN A 584 12.40 32.59 -24.97
CA GLN A 584 12.74 33.19 -26.24
C GLN A 584 12.58 32.23 -27.43
N HIS A 585 12.53 30.91 -27.14
CA HIS A 585 12.36 29.90 -28.17
C HIS A 585 10.88 29.73 -28.57
N ASP A 586 10.62 29.41 -29.82
CA ASP A 586 9.28 29.09 -30.31
C ASP A 586 9.01 27.58 -30.19
N THR A 587 9.04 27.10 -28.95
CA THR A 587 8.66 25.72 -28.64
C THR A 587 7.26 25.65 -28.06
N LEU A 588 6.65 24.45 -28.08
CA LEU A 588 5.31 24.28 -27.56
C LEU A 588 5.26 24.57 -26.05
N THR A 589 6.27 24.16 -25.33
CA THR A 589 6.44 24.39 -23.87
C THR A 589 6.56 25.90 -23.61
N ALA A 590 7.45 26.60 -24.33
CA ALA A 590 7.66 28.04 -24.18
C ALA A 590 6.38 28.85 -24.49
N ASN A 591 5.61 28.44 -25.50
CA ASN A 591 4.35 29.08 -25.84
C ASN A 591 3.28 29.02 -24.74
N TYR A 592 3.20 27.89 -24.01
CA TYR A 592 2.33 27.79 -22.83
C TYR A 592 2.85 28.60 -21.64
N ILE A 593 4.15 28.57 -21.38
CA ILE A 593 4.77 29.28 -20.25
C ILE A 593 4.63 30.82 -20.44
N THR A 594 4.80 31.30 -21.65
CA THR A 594 4.71 32.76 -21.99
C THR A 594 3.28 33.26 -22.19
N GLY A 595 2.27 32.38 -22.14
CA GLY A 595 0.87 32.74 -22.38
C GLY A 595 0.51 33.01 -23.86
N LYS A 596 1.43 32.72 -24.79
CA LYS A 596 1.10 32.78 -26.24
C LYS A 596 0.09 31.72 -26.65
N LYS A 597 0.05 30.62 -25.91
CA LYS A 597 -0.92 29.54 -26.02
C LYS A 597 -1.52 29.25 -24.67
N GLU A 598 -2.84 29.20 -24.57
CA GLU A 598 -3.56 28.97 -23.32
C GLU A 598 -4.69 27.95 -23.50
N ILE A 599 -5.08 27.31 -22.40
CA ILE A 599 -6.29 26.49 -22.35
C ILE A 599 -7.47 27.43 -22.06
N THR A 600 -8.30 27.67 -23.08
CA THR A 600 -9.37 28.65 -23.04
C THR A 600 -10.47 28.32 -22.06
N ILE A 601 -10.83 29.27 -21.20
CA ILE A 601 -11.90 29.18 -20.23
C ILE A 601 -13.25 29.27 -20.96
N PRO A 602 -14.23 28.40 -20.66
CA PRO A 602 -15.56 28.49 -21.27
C PRO A 602 -16.27 29.79 -20.89
N THR A 603 -16.80 30.51 -21.86
CA THR A 603 -17.56 31.73 -21.67
C THR A 603 -18.87 31.52 -20.90
N LYS A 604 -19.45 30.33 -21.00
CA LYS A 604 -20.68 29.95 -20.28
C LYS A 604 -20.52 28.56 -19.65
N ARG A 605 -20.82 28.45 -18.35
CA ARG A 605 -20.86 27.19 -17.64
C ARG A 605 -22.12 26.40 -17.95
N ARG A 606 -22.04 25.06 -17.98
CA ARG A 606 -23.20 24.17 -18.22
C ARG A 606 -24.21 24.29 -17.09
N LYS A 607 -25.48 24.38 -17.43
CA LYS A 607 -26.57 24.41 -16.44
C LYS A 607 -26.80 23.03 -15.79
N GLY A 608 -26.40 21.93 -16.49
CA GLY A 608 -26.67 20.56 -16.07
C GLY A 608 -28.14 20.16 -16.30
N THR A 609 -28.50 19.00 -15.75
CA THR A 609 -29.85 18.44 -15.91
C THR A 609 -30.87 18.95 -14.89
N GLY A 610 -30.45 19.75 -13.91
CA GLY A 610 -31.27 20.16 -12.76
C GLY A 610 -31.43 19.08 -11.68
N LYS A 611 -30.88 17.88 -11.91
CA LYS A 611 -30.90 16.76 -10.98
C LYS A 611 -29.56 16.66 -10.25
N SER A 612 -29.54 16.02 -9.07
CA SER A 612 -28.32 15.89 -8.28
C SER A 612 -28.30 14.60 -7.47
N ILE A 613 -27.12 14.14 -7.11
CA ILE A 613 -26.89 13.13 -6.07
C ILE A 613 -26.52 13.85 -4.79
N LYS A 614 -27.23 13.58 -3.68
CA LYS A 614 -26.98 14.19 -2.37
C LYS A 614 -26.48 13.11 -1.40
N LEU A 615 -25.21 13.19 -1.03
CA LEU A 615 -24.60 12.34 -0.01
C LEU A 615 -24.59 13.10 1.33
N ASN A 616 -25.12 12.49 2.39
CA ASN A 616 -25.22 13.11 3.71
C ASN A 616 -24.46 12.31 4.75
N GLY A 617 -23.73 13.04 5.60
CA GLY A 617 -23.15 12.51 6.82
C GLY A 617 -22.02 11.52 6.62
N ALA A 618 -21.16 11.70 5.64
CA ALA A 618 -19.96 10.88 5.44
C ALA A 618 -18.93 11.11 6.56
N THR A 619 -18.48 10.04 7.22
CA THR A 619 -17.57 10.06 8.38
C THR A 619 -16.38 9.12 8.25
N GLY A 620 -16.04 8.66 7.03
CA GLY A 620 -14.91 7.78 6.79
C GLY A 620 -13.57 8.49 7.02
N ASN A 621 -12.58 7.80 7.58
CA ASN A 621 -11.23 8.30 7.83
C ASN A 621 -11.23 9.68 8.53
N ASN A 622 -10.77 10.72 7.84
CA ASN A 622 -10.73 12.09 8.36
C ASN A 622 -11.99 12.93 8.08
N LEU A 623 -13.01 12.38 7.40
CA LEU A 623 -14.23 13.14 7.06
C LEU A 623 -15.06 13.47 8.31
N LYS A 624 -15.49 14.72 8.43
CA LYS A 624 -16.22 15.25 9.60
C LYS A 624 -17.71 15.45 9.29
N ASN A 625 -18.46 14.36 9.18
CA ASN A 625 -19.92 14.41 8.92
C ASN A 625 -20.26 15.23 7.66
N VAL A 626 -19.56 14.94 6.57
CA VAL A 626 -19.63 15.69 5.31
C VAL A 626 -20.96 15.44 4.62
N SER A 627 -21.63 16.52 4.24
CA SER A 627 -22.79 16.50 3.35
C SER A 627 -22.47 17.30 2.10
N VAL A 628 -22.72 16.71 0.92
CA VAL A 628 -22.33 17.27 -0.36
C VAL A 628 -23.31 16.90 -1.45
N GLU A 629 -23.54 17.83 -2.38
CA GLU A 629 -24.39 17.68 -3.56
C GLU A 629 -23.56 17.62 -4.83
N PHE A 630 -23.81 16.62 -5.68
CA PHE A 630 -23.18 16.41 -6.98
C PHE A 630 -24.20 16.70 -8.08
N PRO A 631 -24.18 17.88 -8.73
CA PRO A 631 -25.09 18.23 -9.80
C PRO A 631 -24.84 17.40 -11.05
N LEU A 632 -25.88 16.79 -11.63
CA LEU A 632 -25.74 15.90 -12.78
C LEU A 632 -25.69 16.66 -14.12
N GLY A 633 -25.04 16.05 -15.13
CA GLY A 633 -24.83 16.63 -16.46
C GLY A 633 -23.82 17.79 -16.48
N LYS A 634 -22.89 17.80 -15.51
CA LYS A 634 -21.82 18.79 -15.37
C LYS A 634 -20.46 18.16 -15.28
N MET A 635 -19.46 18.96 -15.55
CA MET A 635 -18.07 18.64 -15.18
C MET A 635 -17.81 19.16 -13.78
N ILE A 636 -17.65 18.24 -12.82
CA ILE A 636 -17.43 18.53 -11.40
C ILE A 636 -15.96 18.32 -11.08
N CYS A 637 -15.31 19.29 -10.47
CA CYS A 637 -13.95 19.15 -9.97
C CYS A 637 -13.93 19.08 -8.44
N VAL A 638 -13.33 18.05 -7.86
CA VAL A 638 -13.11 17.91 -6.42
C VAL A 638 -11.68 18.34 -6.11
N THR A 639 -11.53 19.44 -5.40
CA THR A 639 -10.23 20.07 -5.10
C THR A 639 -9.94 20.06 -3.61
N GLY A 640 -8.75 20.54 -3.22
CA GLY A 640 -8.30 20.68 -1.85
C GLY A 640 -6.90 20.13 -1.62
N VAL A 641 -6.26 20.50 -0.53
CA VAL A 641 -4.87 20.11 -0.23
C VAL A 641 -4.68 18.57 -0.15
N SER A 642 -3.44 18.12 -0.26
CA SER A 642 -3.13 16.69 -0.11
C SER A 642 -3.56 16.18 1.27
N GLY A 643 -4.16 14.95 1.33
CA GLY A 643 -4.68 14.40 2.57
C GLY A 643 -5.96 15.06 3.12
N SER A 644 -6.63 15.98 2.40
CA SER A 644 -7.86 16.64 2.87
C SER A 644 -9.10 15.73 2.94
N GLY A 645 -9.07 14.53 2.32
CA GLY A 645 -10.16 13.57 2.34
C GLY A 645 -10.90 13.37 1.01
N LYS A 646 -10.38 13.92 -0.11
CA LYS A 646 -10.97 13.79 -1.46
C LYS A 646 -11.23 12.34 -1.86
N SER A 647 -10.18 11.50 -1.82
CA SER A 647 -10.29 10.08 -2.21
C SER A 647 -11.19 9.30 -1.25
N THR A 648 -11.21 9.64 0.05
CA THR A 648 -12.12 9.04 1.02
C THR A 648 -13.57 9.36 0.68
N LEU A 649 -13.88 10.60 0.32
CA LEU A 649 -15.24 11.00 -0.04
C LEU A 649 -15.69 10.34 -1.35
N ILE A 650 -14.83 10.33 -2.37
CA ILE A 650 -15.21 9.88 -3.72
C ILE A 650 -14.94 8.38 -3.91
N ASN A 651 -13.69 7.91 -3.76
CA ASN A 651 -13.29 6.54 -4.13
C ASN A 651 -13.66 5.50 -3.07
N GLU A 652 -13.75 5.91 -1.78
CA GLU A 652 -14.05 4.99 -0.69
C GLU A 652 -15.50 5.10 -0.16
N THR A 653 -16.19 6.22 -0.43
CA THR A 653 -17.59 6.41 -0.01
C THR A 653 -18.54 6.45 -1.19
N LEU A 654 -18.46 7.46 -2.06
CA LEU A 654 -19.42 7.65 -3.16
C LEU A 654 -19.39 6.51 -4.19
N TYR A 655 -18.21 6.18 -4.73
CA TYR A 655 -18.08 5.14 -5.77
C TYR A 655 -18.59 3.76 -5.32
N PRO A 656 -18.24 3.23 -4.13
CA PRO A 656 -18.78 1.96 -3.67
C PRO A 656 -20.32 1.97 -3.54
N ILE A 657 -20.93 3.08 -3.14
CA ILE A 657 -22.40 3.22 -3.08
C ILE A 657 -22.99 3.12 -4.48
N LEU A 658 -22.47 3.90 -5.45
CA LEU A 658 -22.93 3.89 -6.83
C LEU A 658 -22.75 2.51 -7.47
N ASN A 659 -21.59 1.87 -7.23
CA ASN A 659 -21.28 0.55 -7.74
C ASN A 659 -22.17 -0.55 -7.15
N ALA A 660 -22.50 -0.47 -5.87
CA ALA A 660 -23.43 -1.39 -5.22
C ALA A 660 -24.85 -1.23 -5.77
N HIS A 661 -25.30 0.00 -6.00
CA HIS A 661 -26.63 0.28 -6.54
C HIS A 661 -26.80 -0.23 -7.99
N ILE A 662 -25.81 0.02 -8.86
CA ILE A 662 -25.90 -0.25 -10.30
C ILE A 662 -25.49 -1.69 -10.63
N TYR A 663 -24.38 -2.17 -10.03
CA TYR A 663 -23.75 -3.44 -10.41
C TYR A 663 -23.76 -4.49 -9.29
N ARG A 664 -24.44 -4.21 -8.16
CA ARG A 664 -24.42 -5.07 -6.95
C ARG A 664 -23.01 -5.35 -6.44
N GLY A 665 -22.13 -4.34 -6.53
CA GLY A 665 -20.75 -4.46 -6.08
C GLY A 665 -20.66 -4.73 -4.58
N VAL A 666 -19.73 -5.59 -4.18
CA VAL A 666 -19.57 -6.06 -2.78
C VAL A 666 -18.68 -5.19 -1.90
N LYS A 667 -17.99 -4.17 -2.47
CA LYS A 667 -17.13 -3.27 -1.70
C LYS A 667 -18.00 -2.39 -0.80
N LYS A 668 -17.81 -2.50 0.52
CA LYS A 668 -18.53 -1.66 1.49
C LYS A 668 -18.05 -0.21 1.39
N PRO A 669 -18.97 0.77 1.32
CA PRO A 669 -18.64 2.18 1.45
C PRO A 669 -18.16 2.51 2.87
N MET A 670 -17.39 3.58 3.01
CA MET A 670 -17.11 4.18 4.31
C MET A 670 -18.41 4.69 4.94
N PRO A 671 -18.47 4.85 6.27
CA PRO A 671 -19.69 5.22 6.97
C PRO A 671 -20.30 6.53 6.47
N TYR A 672 -21.61 6.52 6.23
CA TYR A 672 -22.43 7.68 5.84
C TYR A 672 -23.85 7.53 6.39
N LYS A 673 -24.64 8.62 6.40
CA LYS A 673 -26.02 8.59 6.91
C LYS A 673 -27.04 8.23 5.83
N SER A 674 -27.03 8.92 4.71
CA SER A 674 -27.98 8.70 3.62
C SER A 674 -27.45 9.21 2.28
N ILE A 675 -28.02 8.70 1.20
CA ILE A 675 -27.76 9.18 -0.16
C ILE A 675 -29.08 9.20 -0.94
N ASN A 676 -29.30 10.23 -1.75
CA ASN A 676 -30.50 10.42 -2.58
C ASN A 676 -30.09 10.71 -4.02
N GLY A 677 -30.99 10.43 -4.99
CA GLY A 677 -30.78 10.75 -6.41
C GLY A 677 -30.08 9.65 -7.22
N LEU A 678 -29.96 8.43 -6.67
CA LEU A 678 -29.30 7.30 -7.35
C LEU A 678 -30.07 6.84 -8.59
N GLU A 679 -31.38 7.03 -8.61
CA GLU A 679 -32.30 6.70 -9.71
C GLU A 679 -32.04 7.51 -10.99
N HIS A 680 -31.25 8.58 -10.92
CA HIS A 680 -30.95 9.45 -12.04
C HIS A 680 -29.75 9.00 -12.87
N ILE A 681 -29.01 7.97 -12.44
CA ILE A 681 -27.87 7.42 -13.14
C ILE A 681 -28.09 5.95 -13.50
N ASP A 682 -27.63 5.56 -14.65
CA ASP A 682 -27.74 4.18 -15.16
C ASP A 682 -26.40 3.44 -15.22
N LYS A 683 -25.28 4.18 -15.16
CA LYS A 683 -23.95 3.63 -15.26
C LYS A 683 -22.96 4.45 -14.45
N VAL A 684 -22.04 3.79 -13.75
CA VAL A 684 -20.88 4.42 -13.13
C VAL A 684 -19.59 3.84 -13.71
N ILE A 685 -18.61 4.70 -13.98
CA ILE A 685 -17.32 4.31 -14.53
C ILE A 685 -16.23 4.98 -13.71
N ASP A 686 -15.41 4.16 -13.06
CA ASP A 686 -14.24 4.58 -12.34
C ASP A 686 -12.99 4.41 -13.21
N ILE A 687 -12.26 5.49 -13.43
CA ILE A 687 -11.07 5.54 -14.28
C ILE A 687 -9.90 5.96 -13.40
N ASP A 688 -9.26 4.97 -12.79
CA ASP A 688 -8.09 5.14 -11.94
C ASP A 688 -6.77 4.95 -12.72
N GLN A 689 -5.65 5.27 -12.08
CA GLN A 689 -4.29 5.13 -12.64
C GLN A 689 -3.74 3.70 -12.62
N SER A 690 -4.53 2.71 -12.18
CA SER A 690 -4.07 1.32 -12.14
C SER A 690 -3.74 0.79 -13.54
N PRO A 691 -2.72 -0.07 -13.69
CA PRO A 691 -2.36 -0.65 -14.99
C PRO A 691 -3.53 -1.38 -15.66
N ILE A 692 -3.62 -1.31 -17.00
CA ILE A 692 -4.62 -2.03 -17.81
C ILE A 692 -4.44 -3.56 -17.79
N GLY A 693 -3.38 -4.04 -17.16
CA GLY A 693 -3.09 -5.45 -16.95
C GLY A 693 -1.75 -5.63 -16.22
N ARG A 694 -1.55 -6.80 -15.62
CA ARG A 694 -0.37 -7.10 -14.79
C ARG A 694 0.69 -7.96 -15.49
N THR A 695 0.45 -8.34 -16.73
CA THR A 695 1.33 -9.25 -17.48
C THR A 695 1.81 -8.61 -18.76
N PRO A 696 2.98 -9.00 -19.30
CA PRO A 696 3.48 -8.53 -20.60
C PRO A 696 2.54 -8.82 -21.77
N ARG A 697 1.56 -9.70 -21.60
CA ARG A 697 0.54 -10.03 -22.61
C ARG A 697 -0.59 -9.01 -22.69
N SER A 698 -0.78 -8.22 -21.65
CA SER A 698 -1.78 -7.14 -21.66
C SER A 698 -1.23 -5.96 -22.45
N ASN A 699 -2.05 -5.40 -23.34
CA ASN A 699 -1.68 -4.27 -24.18
C ASN A 699 -2.93 -3.45 -24.58
N PRO A 700 -2.79 -2.25 -25.16
CA PRO A 700 -3.89 -1.40 -25.60
C PRO A 700 -4.89 -2.11 -26.50
N ALA A 701 -4.41 -2.93 -27.46
CA ALA A 701 -5.27 -3.62 -28.40
C ALA A 701 -6.14 -4.70 -27.74
N THR A 702 -5.62 -5.43 -26.74
CA THR A 702 -6.39 -6.42 -25.99
C THR A 702 -7.40 -5.77 -25.04
N TYR A 703 -6.99 -4.72 -24.35
CA TYR A 703 -7.85 -4.04 -23.38
C TYR A 703 -9.07 -3.38 -24.02
N THR A 704 -8.89 -2.69 -25.13
CA THR A 704 -9.99 -2.05 -25.88
C THR A 704 -10.82 -3.04 -26.71
N GLY A 705 -10.40 -4.32 -26.74
CA GLY A 705 -11.06 -5.37 -27.50
C GLY A 705 -10.91 -5.24 -29.03
N VAL A 706 -10.05 -4.32 -29.51
CA VAL A 706 -9.78 -4.18 -30.96
C VAL A 706 -9.01 -5.37 -31.50
N PHE A 707 -8.19 -6.04 -30.69
CA PHE A 707 -7.41 -7.19 -31.11
C PHE A 707 -8.29 -8.38 -31.56
N SER A 708 -9.48 -8.55 -30.98
CA SER A 708 -10.42 -9.59 -31.39
C SER A 708 -10.93 -9.36 -32.81
N GLU A 709 -11.19 -8.11 -33.20
CA GLU A 709 -11.57 -7.75 -34.56
C GLU A 709 -10.41 -7.92 -35.54
N ILE A 710 -9.20 -7.55 -35.13
CA ILE A 710 -7.96 -7.75 -35.96
C ILE A 710 -7.74 -9.24 -36.21
N ARG A 711 -7.83 -10.09 -35.17
CA ARG A 711 -7.68 -11.56 -35.34
C ARG A 711 -8.73 -12.13 -36.30
N SER A 712 -9.96 -11.67 -36.20
CA SER A 712 -11.06 -12.07 -37.11
C SER A 712 -10.81 -11.63 -38.54
N LEU A 713 -10.19 -10.46 -38.72
CA LEU A 713 -9.80 -9.97 -40.05
C LEU A 713 -8.69 -10.85 -40.66
N PHE A 714 -7.64 -11.17 -39.90
CA PHE A 714 -6.54 -12.03 -40.35
C PHE A 714 -7.01 -13.45 -40.72
N ALA A 715 -7.94 -14.01 -39.92
CA ALA A 715 -8.53 -15.32 -40.23
C ALA A 715 -9.35 -15.36 -41.52
N LYS A 716 -9.77 -14.22 -42.05
CA LYS A 716 -10.50 -14.07 -43.31
C LYS A 716 -9.62 -13.84 -44.52
N THR A 717 -8.30 -13.73 -44.35
CA THR A 717 -7.38 -13.60 -45.49
C THR A 717 -7.36 -14.91 -46.31
N PRO A 718 -7.17 -14.87 -47.64
CA PRO A 718 -7.17 -16.05 -48.46
C PRO A 718 -6.17 -17.13 -47.97
N GLU A 719 -4.95 -16.75 -47.64
CA GLU A 719 -3.92 -17.68 -47.16
C GLU A 719 -4.31 -18.35 -45.84
N ALA A 720 -4.92 -17.58 -44.89
CA ALA A 720 -5.39 -18.15 -43.63
C ALA A 720 -6.54 -19.13 -43.83
N ALA A 721 -7.45 -18.81 -44.76
CA ALA A 721 -8.57 -19.68 -45.13
C ALA A 721 -8.09 -21.00 -45.76
N ILE A 722 -7.13 -20.94 -46.67
CA ILE A 722 -6.51 -22.13 -47.30
C ILE A 722 -5.86 -23.05 -46.28
N ARG A 723 -5.15 -22.46 -45.29
CA ARG A 723 -4.50 -23.20 -44.18
C ARG A 723 -5.46 -23.59 -43.04
N GLY A 724 -6.75 -23.25 -43.14
CA GLY A 724 -7.75 -23.54 -42.10
C GLY A 724 -7.52 -22.78 -40.78
N TYR A 725 -6.84 -21.66 -40.82
CA TYR A 725 -6.50 -20.88 -39.63
C TYR A 725 -7.69 -20.10 -39.08
N LYS A 726 -8.13 -20.44 -37.88
CA LYS A 726 -9.21 -19.77 -37.15
C LYS A 726 -8.67 -18.55 -36.35
N PRO A 727 -9.51 -17.61 -35.87
CA PRO A 727 -9.06 -16.45 -35.11
C PRO A 727 -8.21 -16.78 -33.85
N GLY A 728 -8.33 -18.00 -33.31
CA GLY A 728 -7.48 -18.49 -32.19
C GLY A 728 -6.01 -18.60 -32.56
N ARG A 729 -5.68 -18.92 -33.84
CA ARG A 729 -4.30 -19.01 -34.34
C ARG A 729 -3.56 -17.68 -34.23
N PHE A 730 -4.25 -16.59 -34.38
CA PHE A 730 -3.73 -15.23 -34.29
C PHE A 730 -3.76 -14.66 -32.85
N SER A 731 -3.91 -15.53 -31.84
CA SER A 731 -3.88 -15.13 -30.42
C SER A 731 -2.56 -15.54 -29.77
N PHE A 732 -1.85 -14.59 -29.18
CA PHE A 732 -0.65 -14.89 -28.38
C PHE A 732 -0.96 -15.49 -27.00
N ASN A 733 -2.25 -15.59 -26.62
CA ASN A 733 -2.69 -16.22 -25.36
C ASN A 733 -3.05 -17.72 -25.53
N VAL A 734 -3.25 -18.20 -26.79
CA VAL A 734 -3.71 -19.55 -27.09
C VAL A 734 -2.58 -20.35 -27.75
N LYS A 735 -2.44 -21.63 -27.37
CA LYS A 735 -1.48 -22.53 -27.99
C LYS A 735 -1.77 -22.71 -29.51
N GLY A 736 -0.73 -22.95 -30.27
CA GLY A 736 -0.81 -23.22 -31.73
C GLY A 736 -0.33 -22.10 -32.63
N GLY A 737 -0.55 -20.80 -32.27
CA GLY A 737 -0.06 -19.66 -33.04
C GLY A 737 0.98 -18.82 -32.35
N ARG A 738 1.08 -18.93 -31.03
CA ARG A 738 2.04 -18.19 -30.23
C ARG A 738 3.43 -18.82 -30.25
N CYS A 739 4.44 -18.02 -29.94
CA CYS A 739 5.76 -18.54 -29.60
C CYS A 739 5.67 -19.30 -28.27
N GLU A 740 6.04 -20.58 -28.26
CA GLU A 740 5.93 -21.41 -27.05
C GLU A 740 7.08 -21.12 -26.06
N THR A 741 8.25 -20.64 -26.53
CA THR A 741 9.38 -20.28 -25.66
C THR A 741 9.00 -19.15 -24.67
N CYS A 742 8.41 -18.04 -25.13
CA CYS A 742 7.93 -16.96 -24.30
C CYS A 742 6.43 -17.04 -23.98
N GLN A 743 5.78 -18.11 -24.43
CA GLN A 743 4.34 -18.33 -24.30
C GLN A 743 3.48 -17.13 -24.74
N GLY A 744 3.93 -16.41 -25.77
CA GLY A 744 3.27 -15.22 -26.31
C GLY A 744 3.53 -13.92 -25.56
N GLY A 745 4.40 -13.89 -24.55
CA GLY A 745 4.79 -12.66 -23.82
C GLY A 745 5.66 -11.71 -24.65
N GLY A 746 6.45 -12.27 -25.60
CA GLY A 746 7.47 -11.54 -26.35
C GLY A 746 8.77 -11.35 -25.58
N VAL A 747 8.71 -11.47 -24.25
CA VAL A 747 9.84 -11.36 -23.33
C VAL A 747 9.91 -12.59 -22.41
N ARG A 748 11.10 -12.89 -21.91
CA ARG A 748 11.32 -13.85 -20.83
C ARG A 748 11.51 -13.06 -19.53
N VAL A 749 10.84 -13.46 -18.47
CA VAL A 749 10.99 -12.87 -17.13
C VAL A 749 12.05 -13.68 -16.41
N ILE A 750 13.10 -13.02 -15.96
CA ILE A 750 14.12 -13.58 -15.08
C ILE A 750 13.79 -13.07 -13.68
N GLU A 751 13.23 -13.97 -12.85
CA GLU A 751 12.90 -13.65 -11.45
C GLU A 751 14.20 -13.49 -10.64
N MET A 752 14.32 -12.34 -9.96
CA MET A 752 15.47 -12.01 -9.13
C MET A 752 15.03 -11.95 -7.67
N ASN A 753 15.65 -12.76 -6.80
CA ASN A 753 15.21 -12.91 -5.40
C ASN A 753 15.21 -11.63 -4.57
N PHE A 754 16.05 -10.65 -4.89
CA PHE A 754 16.22 -9.41 -4.10
C PHE A 754 16.13 -8.11 -4.93
N LEU A 755 15.99 -8.21 -6.24
CA LEU A 755 15.90 -7.10 -7.19
C LEU A 755 14.60 -7.22 -8.00
N PRO A 756 14.15 -6.16 -8.67
CA PRO A 756 13.05 -6.24 -9.62
C PRO A 756 13.32 -7.27 -10.71
N ASP A 757 12.28 -7.98 -11.15
CA ASP A 757 12.37 -8.94 -12.24
C ASP A 757 12.89 -8.29 -13.52
N VAL A 758 13.81 -8.95 -14.21
CA VAL A 758 14.38 -8.48 -15.47
C VAL A 758 13.60 -9.10 -16.64
N HIS A 759 13.17 -8.24 -17.55
CA HIS A 759 12.47 -8.62 -18.78
C HIS A 759 13.45 -8.61 -19.95
N VAL A 760 13.80 -9.79 -20.47
CA VAL A 760 14.69 -9.94 -21.61
C VAL A 760 13.89 -10.34 -22.84
N GLU A 761 14.20 -9.75 -24.00
CA GLU A 761 13.55 -10.09 -25.27
C GLU A 761 13.70 -11.59 -25.60
N CYS A 762 12.64 -12.21 -26.09
CA CYS A 762 12.67 -13.63 -26.44
C CYS A 762 13.50 -13.88 -27.70
N GLU A 763 14.62 -14.54 -27.56
CA GLU A 763 15.53 -14.87 -28.67
C GLU A 763 14.84 -15.62 -29.82
N THR A 764 13.91 -16.54 -29.51
CA THR A 764 13.22 -17.37 -30.51
C THR A 764 12.29 -16.56 -31.42
N CYS A 765 11.52 -15.63 -30.88
CA CYS A 765 10.56 -14.84 -31.63
C CYS A 765 10.95 -13.37 -31.80
N GLN A 766 12.07 -12.93 -31.23
CA GLN A 766 12.56 -11.57 -31.33
C GLN A 766 11.42 -10.56 -31.02
N GLY A 767 10.79 -10.68 -29.86
CA GLY A 767 9.69 -9.82 -29.43
C GLY A 767 8.35 -10.01 -30.18
N LYS A 768 8.31 -10.74 -31.28
CA LYS A 768 7.14 -10.85 -32.20
C LYS A 768 5.98 -11.65 -31.63
N ARG A 769 6.14 -12.40 -30.52
CA ARG A 769 5.10 -13.13 -29.75
C ARG A 769 4.49 -14.36 -30.45
N PHE A 770 4.65 -14.53 -31.78
CA PHE A 770 4.05 -15.58 -32.56
C PHE A 770 5.12 -16.52 -33.16
N ASN A 771 4.69 -17.71 -33.57
CA ASN A 771 5.53 -18.64 -34.32
C ASN A 771 5.64 -18.18 -35.79
N ARG A 772 6.66 -18.72 -36.50
CA ARG A 772 6.99 -18.35 -37.89
C ARG A 772 5.81 -18.51 -38.84
N GLU A 773 5.09 -19.64 -38.77
CA GLU A 773 3.96 -19.95 -39.63
C GLU A 773 2.80 -18.96 -39.52
N THR A 774 2.51 -18.47 -38.33
CA THR A 774 1.48 -17.43 -38.07
C THR A 774 1.93 -16.09 -38.67
N LEU A 775 3.22 -15.77 -38.62
CA LEU A 775 3.79 -14.53 -39.14
C LEU A 775 3.85 -14.47 -40.68
N GLU A 776 3.75 -15.61 -41.36
CA GLU A 776 3.66 -15.68 -42.82
C GLU A 776 2.36 -15.09 -43.35
N ILE A 777 1.26 -15.20 -42.58
CA ILE A 777 -0.03 -14.63 -42.99
C ILE A 777 0.01 -13.10 -42.93
N ARG A 778 -0.34 -12.47 -44.03
CA ARG A 778 -0.26 -11.03 -44.20
C ARG A 778 -1.59 -10.41 -44.64
N TYR A 779 -1.88 -9.24 -44.08
CA TYR A 779 -2.95 -8.36 -44.51
C TYR A 779 -2.34 -7.03 -44.97
N LYS A 780 -2.59 -6.61 -46.19
CA LYS A 780 -1.94 -5.45 -46.82
C LYS A 780 -0.40 -5.46 -46.66
N GLY A 781 0.23 -6.62 -46.81
CA GLY A 781 1.67 -6.81 -46.70
C GLY A 781 2.23 -6.86 -45.26
N LYS A 782 1.41 -6.70 -44.23
CA LYS A 782 1.82 -6.70 -42.81
C LYS A 782 1.38 -7.97 -42.11
N SER A 783 2.28 -8.58 -41.32
CA SER A 783 1.97 -9.67 -40.41
C SER A 783 1.20 -9.16 -39.16
N ILE A 784 0.63 -10.08 -38.38
CA ILE A 784 -0.06 -9.68 -37.14
C ILE A 784 0.90 -9.05 -36.12
N ALA A 785 2.17 -9.44 -36.11
CA ALA A 785 3.18 -8.81 -35.24
C ALA A 785 3.50 -7.39 -35.72
N ASP A 786 3.63 -7.16 -37.02
CA ASP A 786 3.83 -5.82 -37.59
C ASP A 786 2.67 -4.90 -37.26
N VAL A 787 1.43 -5.42 -37.26
CA VAL A 787 0.24 -4.64 -36.85
C VAL A 787 0.28 -4.29 -35.38
N LEU A 788 0.71 -5.17 -34.50
CA LEU A 788 0.88 -4.87 -33.06
C LEU A 788 2.00 -3.86 -32.81
N ALA A 789 3.03 -3.84 -33.66
CA ALA A 789 4.14 -2.88 -33.59
C ALA A 789 3.77 -1.50 -34.16
N MET A 790 2.67 -1.36 -34.92
CA MET A 790 2.21 -0.08 -35.43
C MET A 790 1.86 0.86 -34.30
N THR A 791 2.23 2.13 -34.44
CA THR A 791 1.67 3.20 -33.61
C THR A 791 0.17 3.37 -33.88
N ILE A 792 -0.56 3.92 -32.92
CA ILE A 792 -1.99 4.20 -33.09
C ILE A 792 -2.24 5.11 -34.29
N ASN A 793 -1.37 6.11 -34.53
CA ASN A 793 -1.46 6.98 -35.70
C ASN A 793 -1.36 6.20 -37.02
N GLU A 794 -0.38 5.31 -37.14
CA GLU A 794 -0.23 4.44 -38.32
C GLU A 794 -1.41 3.48 -38.48
N ALA A 795 -1.87 2.90 -37.38
CA ALA A 795 -2.96 1.95 -37.38
C ALA A 795 -4.30 2.58 -37.78
N VAL A 796 -4.57 3.85 -37.40
CA VAL A 796 -5.76 4.58 -37.84
C VAL A 796 -5.82 4.69 -39.36
N VAL A 797 -4.69 5.01 -40.01
CA VAL A 797 -4.59 5.09 -41.49
C VAL A 797 -4.68 3.69 -42.13
N PHE A 798 -3.96 2.71 -41.57
CA PHE A 798 -3.92 1.35 -42.09
C PHE A 798 -5.31 0.68 -42.12
N PHE A 799 -6.12 0.89 -41.07
CA PHE A 799 -7.47 0.32 -40.92
C PHE A 799 -8.61 1.27 -41.33
N GLU A 800 -8.34 2.37 -42.01
CA GLU A 800 -9.36 3.37 -42.42
C GLU A 800 -10.59 2.72 -43.07
N LYS A 801 -10.39 1.72 -43.93
CA LYS A 801 -11.46 1.00 -44.65
C LYS A 801 -12.10 -0.14 -43.88
N VAL A 802 -11.79 -0.28 -42.55
CA VAL A 802 -12.36 -1.33 -41.70
C VAL A 802 -13.07 -0.67 -40.50
N PRO A 803 -14.36 -0.27 -40.63
CA PRO A 803 -15.03 0.63 -39.67
C PRO A 803 -15.04 0.14 -38.23
N LYS A 804 -15.19 -1.16 -37.99
CA LYS A 804 -15.18 -1.73 -36.64
C LYS A 804 -13.84 -1.59 -35.92
N ILE A 805 -12.74 -1.73 -36.64
CA ILE A 805 -11.37 -1.59 -36.10
C ILE A 805 -11.05 -0.09 -36.02
N HIS A 806 -11.28 0.66 -37.11
CA HIS A 806 -10.97 2.07 -37.20
C HIS A 806 -11.60 2.89 -36.06
N ARG A 807 -12.90 2.69 -35.77
CA ARG A 807 -13.59 3.41 -34.71
C ARG A 807 -12.91 3.23 -33.32
N LYS A 808 -12.53 2.00 -32.97
CA LYS A 808 -11.88 1.72 -31.67
C LYS A 808 -10.46 2.31 -31.59
N ILE A 809 -9.69 2.23 -32.68
CA ILE A 809 -8.34 2.79 -32.70
C ILE A 809 -8.40 4.33 -32.70
N LYS A 810 -9.37 4.92 -33.43
CA LYS A 810 -9.57 6.37 -33.46
C LYS A 810 -9.85 6.95 -32.06
N THR A 811 -10.64 6.27 -31.21
CA THR A 811 -10.85 6.73 -29.84
C THR A 811 -9.57 6.77 -28.99
N ILE A 812 -8.62 5.85 -29.24
CA ILE A 812 -7.31 5.86 -28.58
C ILE A 812 -6.48 7.06 -29.06
N LYS A 813 -6.55 7.38 -30.36
CA LYS A 813 -5.91 8.59 -30.92
C LYS A 813 -6.52 9.86 -30.34
N ASP A 814 -7.85 9.92 -30.25
CA ASP A 814 -8.59 11.10 -29.81
C ASP A 814 -8.29 11.49 -28.34
N VAL A 815 -7.88 10.53 -27.51
CA VAL A 815 -7.41 10.80 -26.12
C VAL A 815 -5.92 11.17 -26.04
N GLY A 816 -5.27 11.47 -27.17
CA GLY A 816 -3.88 11.92 -27.22
C GLY A 816 -2.83 10.79 -27.20
N LEU A 817 -3.23 9.52 -27.40
CA LEU A 817 -2.33 8.37 -27.37
C LEU A 817 -1.93 7.89 -28.79
N GLY A 818 -1.82 8.80 -29.74
CA GLY A 818 -1.46 8.47 -31.11
C GLY A 818 -0.06 7.88 -31.27
N TYR A 819 0.83 8.13 -30.35
CA TYR A 819 2.25 7.73 -30.39
C TYR A 819 2.54 6.32 -29.86
N ILE A 820 1.69 5.77 -28.99
CA ILE A 820 1.89 4.42 -28.43
C ILE A 820 1.65 3.34 -29.51
N SER A 821 2.27 2.17 -29.36
CA SER A 821 1.98 1.05 -30.25
C SER A 821 0.78 0.23 -29.77
N LEU A 822 0.05 -0.39 -30.71
CA LEU A 822 -1.10 -1.25 -30.41
C LEU A 822 -0.75 -2.41 -29.46
N GLY A 823 0.43 -2.98 -29.61
CA GLY A 823 0.94 -4.11 -28.82
C GLY A 823 1.83 -3.71 -27.65
N GLN A 824 1.96 -2.43 -27.30
CA GLN A 824 2.78 -1.97 -26.18
C GLN A 824 2.39 -2.68 -24.89
N GLN A 825 3.36 -3.19 -24.16
CA GLN A 825 3.10 -3.92 -22.92
C GLN A 825 2.51 -3.01 -21.86
N SER A 826 1.52 -3.51 -21.10
CA SER A 826 0.89 -2.72 -20.02
C SER A 826 1.87 -2.31 -18.92
N THR A 827 2.94 -3.07 -18.74
CA THR A 827 3.99 -2.81 -17.74
C THR A 827 4.90 -1.64 -18.11
N THR A 828 4.95 -1.25 -19.40
CA THR A 828 5.74 -0.12 -19.89
C THR A 828 4.93 1.18 -20.02
N LEU A 829 3.62 1.12 -19.78
CA LEU A 829 2.75 2.29 -19.83
C LEU A 829 2.84 3.08 -18.52
N SER A 830 2.83 4.40 -18.62
CA SER A 830 2.66 5.28 -17.46
C SER A 830 1.23 5.18 -16.89
N GLY A 831 1.04 5.64 -15.65
CA GLY A 831 -0.29 5.68 -15.02
C GLY A 831 -1.30 6.47 -15.83
N GLY A 832 -0.92 7.65 -16.34
CA GLY A 832 -1.75 8.50 -17.18
C GLY A 832 -2.08 7.88 -18.55
N GLU A 833 -1.13 7.17 -19.19
CA GLU A 833 -1.39 6.43 -20.42
C GLU A 833 -2.41 5.31 -20.21
N ALA A 834 -2.23 4.52 -19.12
CA ALA A 834 -3.17 3.46 -18.76
C ALA A 834 -4.59 4.01 -18.52
N GLN A 835 -4.70 5.13 -17.82
CA GLN A 835 -5.96 5.82 -17.56
C GLN A 835 -6.64 6.31 -18.85
N ARG A 836 -5.88 6.94 -19.76
CA ARG A 836 -6.39 7.37 -21.07
C ARG A 836 -6.83 6.19 -21.96
N ILE A 837 -6.16 5.04 -21.89
CA ILE A 837 -6.61 3.82 -22.60
C ILE A 837 -7.96 3.33 -22.02
N LYS A 838 -8.14 3.36 -20.69
CA LYS A 838 -9.43 3.03 -20.05
C LYS A 838 -10.53 3.96 -20.55
N LEU A 839 -10.25 5.27 -20.57
CA LEU A 839 -11.17 6.27 -21.08
C LEU A 839 -11.52 6.01 -22.55
N ALA A 840 -10.54 5.74 -23.42
CA ALA A 840 -10.76 5.40 -24.84
C ALA A 840 -11.63 4.16 -25.03
N SER A 841 -11.43 3.13 -24.19
CA SER A 841 -12.26 1.92 -24.18
C SER A 841 -13.73 2.25 -23.88
N GLU A 842 -14.01 3.09 -22.88
CA GLU A 842 -15.36 3.49 -22.55
C GLU A 842 -16.01 4.39 -23.64
N LEU A 843 -15.23 5.32 -24.19
CA LEU A 843 -15.68 6.17 -25.32
C LEU A 843 -16.07 5.38 -26.57
N SER A 844 -15.48 4.20 -26.77
CA SER A 844 -15.82 3.34 -27.90
C SER A 844 -17.17 2.63 -27.77
N LYS A 845 -17.75 2.60 -26.55
CA LYS A 845 -19.05 1.97 -26.23
C LYS A 845 -20.20 2.93 -26.54
N ARG A 846 -21.44 2.38 -26.52
CA ARG A 846 -22.65 3.20 -26.68
C ARG A 846 -22.87 4.03 -25.41
N ASP A 847 -23.11 5.29 -25.59
CA ASP A 847 -23.37 6.28 -24.55
C ASP A 847 -24.89 6.37 -24.28
N THR A 848 -25.27 6.52 -23.00
CA THR A 848 -26.67 6.63 -22.56
C THR A 848 -27.05 8.07 -22.20
N GLY A 849 -26.06 8.95 -21.99
CA GLY A 849 -26.25 10.33 -21.54
C GLY A 849 -26.48 10.49 -20.03
N ASN A 850 -26.62 9.38 -19.26
CA ASN A 850 -26.82 9.38 -17.82
C ASN A 850 -25.68 8.66 -17.06
N THR A 851 -24.49 8.57 -17.69
CA THR A 851 -23.33 7.92 -17.10
C THR A 851 -22.61 8.87 -16.13
N PHE A 852 -22.23 8.34 -14.97
CA PHE A 852 -21.39 9.05 -14.00
C PHE A 852 -19.95 8.56 -14.10
N TYR A 853 -19.07 9.41 -14.64
CA TYR A 853 -17.64 9.15 -14.77
C TYR A 853 -16.90 9.71 -13.56
N ILE A 854 -16.00 8.91 -12.97
CA ILE A 854 -15.08 9.32 -11.90
C ILE A 854 -13.66 9.18 -12.44
N LEU A 855 -12.89 10.26 -12.41
CA LEU A 855 -11.49 10.28 -12.80
C LEU A 855 -10.63 10.78 -11.64
N ASP A 856 -9.58 10.04 -11.32
CA ASP A 856 -8.66 10.36 -10.23
C ASP A 856 -7.34 10.87 -10.82
N GLU A 857 -7.06 12.16 -10.65
CA GLU A 857 -5.87 12.88 -11.13
C GLU A 857 -5.51 12.57 -12.59
N PRO A 858 -6.42 12.79 -13.56
CA PRO A 858 -6.21 12.37 -14.95
C PRO A 858 -5.14 13.16 -15.71
N THR A 859 -4.62 14.27 -15.17
CA THR A 859 -3.56 15.08 -15.78
C THR A 859 -2.16 14.68 -15.36
N THR A 860 -2.03 13.66 -14.53
CA THR A 860 -0.75 13.13 -14.07
C THR A 860 0.17 12.80 -15.25
N GLY A 861 1.37 13.38 -15.27
CA GLY A 861 2.39 13.17 -16.31
C GLY A 861 2.06 13.76 -17.67
N LEU A 862 1.14 14.71 -17.73
CA LEU A 862 0.74 15.33 -18.97
C LEU A 862 1.35 16.72 -19.15
N HIS A 863 1.88 16.94 -20.34
CA HIS A 863 2.22 18.28 -20.82
C HIS A 863 0.95 19.12 -21.04
N PHE A 864 1.04 20.46 -20.97
CA PHE A 864 -0.08 21.38 -21.16
C PHE A 864 -0.93 21.09 -22.40
N GLU A 865 -0.32 20.75 -23.53
CA GLU A 865 -1.04 20.36 -24.76
C GLU A 865 -1.83 19.06 -24.62
N ASP A 866 -1.27 18.08 -23.92
CA ASP A 866 -1.97 16.81 -23.65
C ASP A 866 -3.16 17.02 -22.72
N ILE A 867 -3.04 17.95 -21.74
CA ILE A 867 -4.14 18.38 -20.86
C ILE A 867 -5.26 19.00 -21.70
N ARG A 868 -4.93 19.89 -22.63
CA ARG A 868 -5.92 20.49 -23.54
C ARG A 868 -6.69 19.43 -24.31
N VAL A 869 -5.99 18.48 -24.92
CA VAL A 869 -6.60 17.38 -25.67
C VAL A 869 -7.51 16.51 -24.77
N LEU A 870 -7.07 16.17 -23.56
CA LEU A 870 -7.87 15.43 -22.60
C LEU A 870 -9.14 16.19 -22.22
N MET A 871 -9.02 17.48 -21.92
CA MET A 871 -10.16 18.32 -21.54
C MET A 871 -11.18 18.49 -22.66
N ASP A 872 -10.75 18.53 -23.92
CA ASP A 872 -11.65 18.52 -25.08
C ASP A 872 -12.49 17.22 -25.13
N VAL A 873 -11.89 16.09 -24.79
CA VAL A 873 -12.59 14.82 -24.74
C VAL A 873 -13.60 14.76 -23.58
N LEU A 874 -13.21 15.20 -22.39
CA LEU A 874 -14.08 15.22 -21.22
C LEU A 874 -15.25 16.21 -21.39
N ASN A 875 -14.98 17.34 -22.03
CA ASN A 875 -16.01 18.31 -22.42
C ASN A 875 -17.04 17.69 -23.40
N LYS A 876 -16.59 16.90 -24.37
CA LYS A 876 -17.49 16.18 -25.30
C LYS A 876 -18.39 15.17 -24.56
N LEU A 877 -17.86 14.49 -23.51
CA LEU A 877 -18.67 13.58 -22.69
C LEU A 877 -19.71 14.34 -21.87
N ALA A 878 -19.34 15.43 -21.22
CA ALA A 878 -20.26 16.24 -20.44
C ALA A 878 -21.35 16.89 -21.32
N ASN A 879 -20.98 17.33 -22.53
CA ASN A 879 -21.93 17.90 -23.50
C ASN A 879 -23.01 16.92 -23.98
N LYS A 880 -22.79 15.61 -23.84
CA LYS A 880 -23.77 14.56 -24.14
C LYS A 880 -24.74 14.28 -22.99
N GLY A 881 -24.67 15.02 -21.90
CA GLY A 881 -25.51 14.89 -20.72
C GLY A 881 -24.90 14.10 -19.56
N ASN A 882 -23.72 13.48 -19.76
CA ASN A 882 -23.04 12.71 -18.73
C ASN A 882 -22.50 13.60 -17.61
N THR A 883 -22.36 13.04 -16.44
CA THR A 883 -21.66 13.69 -15.32
C THR A 883 -20.22 13.24 -15.31
N VAL A 884 -19.28 14.18 -15.29
CA VAL A 884 -17.84 13.91 -15.25
C VAL A 884 -17.29 14.50 -13.96
N LEU A 885 -16.98 13.65 -12.99
CA LEU A 885 -16.36 14.05 -11.73
C LEU A 885 -14.85 13.77 -11.82
N ILE A 886 -14.05 14.80 -11.52
CA ILE A 886 -12.59 14.78 -11.60
C ILE A 886 -12.04 15.15 -10.23
N ILE A 887 -11.20 14.32 -9.64
CA ILE A 887 -10.37 14.71 -8.50
C ILE A 887 -9.10 15.30 -9.07
N GLU A 888 -8.83 16.60 -8.80
CA GLU A 888 -7.70 17.28 -9.41
C GLU A 888 -7.12 18.43 -8.58
N HIS A 889 -5.84 18.71 -8.84
CA HIS A 889 -5.08 19.81 -8.29
C HIS A 889 -4.60 20.80 -9.36
N ASN A 890 -4.55 20.36 -10.62
CA ASN A 890 -4.09 21.15 -11.74
C ASN A 890 -5.09 22.28 -12.03
N LEU A 891 -4.63 23.52 -11.95
CA LEU A 891 -5.48 24.69 -12.11
C LEU A 891 -6.04 24.85 -13.54
N ASP A 892 -5.34 24.34 -14.56
CA ASP A 892 -5.83 24.31 -15.93
C ASP A 892 -7.08 23.45 -16.11
N VAL A 893 -7.25 22.42 -15.25
CA VAL A 893 -8.49 21.63 -15.21
C VAL A 893 -9.53 22.30 -14.33
N VAL A 894 -9.12 22.76 -13.16
CA VAL A 894 -10.03 23.36 -12.16
C VAL A 894 -10.77 24.57 -12.73
N LYS A 895 -10.06 25.46 -13.49
CA LYS A 895 -10.66 26.63 -14.14
C LYS A 895 -11.69 26.28 -15.24
N LEU A 896 -11.66 25.04 -15.77
CA LEU A 896 -12.59 24.57 -16.80
C LEU A 896 -13.86 23.92 -16.22
N ALA A 897 -13.90 23.60 -14.94
CA ALA A 897 -15.02 22.91 -14.30
C ALA A 897 -16.31 23.74 -14.32
N ASP A 898 -17.46 23.09 -14.44
CA ASP A 898 -18.77 23.73 -14.28
C ASP A 898 -19.13 23.89 -12.81
N HIS A 899 -18.61 23.01 -11.95
CA HIS A 899 -18.85 23.02 -10.51
C HIS A 899 -17.63 22.50 -9.79
N ILE A 900 -17.24 23.16 -8.72
CA ILE A 900 -16.12 22.78 -7.85
C ILE A 900 -16.65 22.42 -6.48
N ILE A 901 -16.06 21.38 -5.89
CA ILE A 901 -16.22 20.98 -4.49
C ILE A 901 -14.85 21.05 -3.84
N ASP A 902 -14.61 22.03 -2.98
CA ASP A 902 -13.33 22.22 -2.31
C ASP A 902 -13.32 21.63 -0.90
N ILE A 903 -12.41 20.69 -0.63
CA ILE A 903 -12.29 19.97 0.62
C ILE A 903 -11.03 20.40 1.36
N GLY A 904 -11.17 20.80 2.62
CA GLY A 904 -10.06 21.30 3.41
C GLY A 904 -10.43 21.46 4.87
N LEU A 905 -9.84 22.39 5.62
CA LEU A 905 -8.84 23.42 5.28
C LEU A 905 -7.45 22.83 5.01
N GLU A 906 -7.01 21.90 5.84
CA GLU A 906 -5.69 21.25 5.84
C GLU A 906 -5.81 19.74 5.53
N GLY A 907 -4.70 19.03 5.54
CA GLY A 907 -4.65 17.57 5.48
C GLY A 907 -4.93 16.89 6.83
N GLY A 908 -5.15 15.58 6.82
CA GLY A 908 -5.30 14.75 8.01
C GLY A 908 -6.45 15.16 8.93
N LYS A 909 -6.21 15.16 10.23
CA LYS A 909 -7.23 15.49 11.26
C LYS A 909 -7.81 16.90 11.16
N LYS A 910 -7.07 17.82 10.57
CA LYS A 910 -7.51 19.23 10.36
C LYS A 910 -8.33 19.41 9.08
N GLY A 911 -8.33 18.42 8.20
CA GLY A 911 -9.13 18.37 6.96
C GLY A 911 -10.53 17.78 7.17
N GLY A 912 -11.06 17.20 6.11
CA GLY A 912 -12.29 16.41 6.13
C GLY A 912 -13.58 17.21 6.19
N GLN A 913 -13.58 18.45 5.73
CA GLN A 913 -14.76 19.32 5.64
C GLN A 913 -14.89 19.88 4.22
N VAL A 914 -16.09 20.03 3.72
CA VAL A 914 -16.36 20.80 2.51
C VAL A 914 -16.31 22.28 2.89
N LEU A 915 -15.36 23.00 2.30
CA LEU A 915 -15.16 24.43 2.56
C LEU A 915 -16.17 25.26 1.75
N CYS A 916 -16.27 24.98 0.49
CA CYS A 916 -17.17 25.69 -0.42
C CYS A 916 -17.50 24.81 -1.65
N THR A 917 -18.62 25.12 -2.29
CA THR A 917 -19.08 24.51 -3.54
C THR A 917 -19.64 25.61 -4.42
N GLY A 918 -19.43 25.52 -5.73
CA GLY A 918 -19.92 26.53 -6.68
C GLY A 918 -19.15 26.51 -7.99
N THR A 919 -19.34 27.54 -8.80
CA THR A 919 -18.56 27.75 -10.03
C THR A 919 -17.13 28.19 -9.69
N PRO A 920 -16.15 28.05 -10.61
CA PRO A 920 -14.80 28.58 -10.39
C PRO A 920 -14.77 30.05 -9.97
N GLU A 921 -15.64 30.86 -10.54
CA GLU A 921 -15.77 32.31 -10.27
C GLU A 921 -16.30 32.57 -8.84
N GLU A 922 -17.17 31.74 -8.32
CA GLU A 922 -17.67 31.81 -6.96
C GLU A 922 -16.62 31.35 -5.94
N ILE A 923 -15.95 30.22 -6.24
CA ILE A 923 -14.90 29.65 -5.39
C ILE A 923 -13.72 30.60 -5.24
N SER A 924 -13.30 31.30 -6.33
CA SER A 924 -12.16 32.23 -6.31
C SER A 924 -12.32 33.41 -5.32
N LYS A 925 -13.54 33.65 -4.85
CA LYS A 925 -13.86 34.70 -3.85
C LYS A 925 -13.81 34.20 -2.40
N HIS A 926 -13.65 32.88 -2.18
CA HIS A 926 -13.73 32.31 -0.84
C HIS A 926 -12.44 32.58 -0.04
N PRO A 927 -12.52 33.25 1.13
CA PRO A 927 -11.32 33.79 1.82
C PRO A 927 -10.45 32.70 2.47
N LYS A 928 -11.01 31.54 2.84
CA LYS A 928 -10.29 30.46 3.57
C LYS A 928 -9.79 29.34 2.67
N SER A 929 -10.24 29.26 1.42
CA SER A 929 -9.81 28.20 0.52
C SER A 929 -8.42 28.47 -0.05
N HIS A 930 -7.53 27.50 0.08
CA HIS A 930 -6.22 27.56 -0.56
C HIS A 930 -6.35 27.52 -2.08
N THR A 931 -7.23 26.67 -2.60
CA THR A 931 -7.54 26.58 -4.04
C THR A 931 -8.02 27.93 -4.61
N ALA A 932 -8.89 28.63 -3.86
CA ALA A 932 -9.41 29.95 -4.28
C ALA A 932 -8.30 30.98 -4.53
N LYS A 933 -7.27 31.00 -3.68
CA LYS A 933 -6.15 31.93 -3.79
C LYS A 933 -5.41 31.80 -5.13
N PHE A 934 -5.14 30.56 -5.55
CA PHE A 934 -4.45 30.28 -6.81
C PHE A 934 -5.39 30.41 -8.00
N LEU A 935 -6.62 29.93 -7.89
CA LEU A 935 -7.63 30.00 -8.93
C LEU A 935 -7.96 31.48 -9.31
N LYS A 936 -7.92 32.37 -8.34
CA LYS A 936 -8.13 33.83 -8.62
C LYS A 936 -7.10 34.39 -9.60
N LYS A 937 -5.84 33.95 -9.51
CA LYS A 937 -4.78 34.37 -10.43
C LYS A 937 -4.98 33.82 -11.85
N GLU A 938 -5.53 32.61 -11.96
CA GLU A 938 -5.78 31.94 -13.25
C GLU A 938 -7.04 32.45 -13.97
N LEU A 939 -7.98 33.06 -13.23
CA LEU A 939 -9.22 33.62 -13.79
C LEU A 939 -9.11 35.13 -14.09
N SER A 940 -8.06 35.82 -13.59
CA SER A 940 -7.79 37.24 -13.88
C SER A 940 -7.03 37.40 -15.18
#